data_8a75f3d9abb95f044b68b92810a2de5f
#
_entry.id   8a75f3d9abb95f044b68b92810a2de5f
#
_cell.length_a   1.000
_cell.length_b   1.000
_cell.length_c   1.000
_cell.angle_alpha   90.00
_cell.angle_beta   90.00
_cell.angle_gamma   90.00
#
_symmetry.space_group_name_H-M   'P 1'
#
loop_
_entity.id
_entity.type
_entity.pdbx_description
1 polymer ?
#
loop_
_entity_poly.entity_id
_entity_poly.type
_entity_poly.pdbx_seq_one_letter_code
_entity_poly.pdbx_strand_id
1 'polypeptide(L)'
;MLARDDKKFMYTYRPNSISSSHSYSAAQSRLWLSVVVFVLAIGSSFGGSIFNPSATACFAQEEQPEKVERDVYGNVVVRDKDNNIVPNELAPTVTDGTHPLSDSNLLLLKTIQESNPTTAFELARATQIMLDIGQFWDARYYLSEIEKLNLNEEQLFELQQAFGSNLFIDVSNRALVQPEGRRLGTRVLRAARKVSLTPARISELIKVLNNDDISVRSEAFRKLRRLGEPAVAELINVFADQNRKSEFPGIRGALQAIDSNAQGPLLGAARASNPRVQVEAIRALANFKTPESLDVMMRAYLSPEMPEYSRRIALDALTKNRYPADPGYIEQRLFDRSKEYLLGERFYPGAVLGNVTIWNFNAKTKRMVPANVPAETALRIVASRRAADLYEVRPDLQRNRELYLLTQFEAAKRLAGPSRKLDVDSIVESLKVDANDVENILQYAMEMELVPAAVGCCEVLGKIGSAELLMGTSTKPRTLVDAILFGDRYLQFAAMQAINNIDPQQAYPGSSYVVSLAVYLSQSENRPAGLVGHVSEGIGQTYAAALSSAGVFGQSVTTGREFFKAATRNPDIDMLIVTDTLDKPYYGELIQQLRSDWRTRRLPIALLYRDPNQSRRVKIRMGDYPRFAVIPFSSDPELVASHIVRLNENAKPWKLSNFDRRRHASGAVSWLAKISSDRDVYSFYNLGSEQEKLARLLYIPGFSADASLILANLGTPTAQRELVNFASQSGSFVENDELQKVVDAFAQSVKTSGTLLTTKEIRQQYDRYNASQNETKAYREILGSILNVIESKRDGNGSE
;
A
#
# COMPACT_ATOMS: atom_id res chain seq x y z
N MET A 1 23.87 -1.59 59.43
CA MET A 1 23.07 -0.47 59.97
C MET A 1 22.45 0.28 58.78
N LEU A 2 21.14 0.34 58.75
CA LEU A 2 20.26 1.11 57.89
C LEU A 2 20.08 0.64 56.44
N ALA A 3 18.93 -0.03 56.25
CA ALA A 3 18.23 -0.28 55.04
C ALA A 3 17.77 1.06 54.37
N ARG A 4 17.82 1.09 53.06
CA ARG A 4 17.03 2.06 52.26
C ARG A 4 16.28 1.35 51.13
N ASP A 5 15.00 1.57 51.16
CA ASP A 5 13.97 1.07 50.29
C ASP A 5 14.21 1.45 48.81
N ASP A 6 14.32 0.45 47.96
CA ASP A 6 14.15 0.57 46.52
C ASP A 6 12.66 0.50 46.18
N LYS A 7 12.05 1.66 45.93
CA LYS A 7 10.74 1.73 45.32
C LYS A 7 10.88 1.55 43.80
N LYS A 8 10.59 0.33 43.34
CA LYS A 8 10.27 0.04 41.95
C LYS A 8 9.06 0.82 41.52
N PHE A 9 9.22 1.77 40.57
CA PHE A 9 8.13 2.30 39.76
C PHE A 9 7.85 1.30 38.65
N MET A 10 6.98 0.34 38.91
CA MET A 10 6.24 -0.38 37.89
C MET A 10 5.01 0.48 37.52
N TYR A 11 5.02 1.09 36.36
CA TYR A 11 3.79 1.59 35.74
C TYR A 11 2.97 0.42 35.19
N THR A 12 2.18 -0.20 36.07
CA THR A 12 1.05 -1.02 35.65
C THR A 12 -0.09 -0.08 35.30
N TYR A 13 -0.36 0.09 34.01
CA TYR A 13 -1.58 0.72 33.54
C TYR A 13 -2.75 -0.21 33.89
N ARG A 14 -3.46 0.10 34.96
CA ARG A 14 -4.80 -0.42 35.23
C ARG A 14 -5.79 0.55 34.56
N PRO A 15 -6.62 0.12 33.63
CA PRO A 15 -7.75 0.92 33.22
C PRO A 15 -8.76 0.93 34.38
N ASN A 16 -9.10 2.13 34.86
CA ASN A 16 -10.20 2.34 35.81
C ASN A 16 -11.49 1.85 35.12
N SER A 17 -12.09 0.88 35.73
CA SER A 17 -13.45 0.42 35.43
C SER A 17 -14.45 1.51 35.78
N ILE A 18 -14.90 2.27 34.76
CA ILE A 18 -16.13 3.04 34.86
C ILE A 18 -17.19 2.20 34.12
N SER A 19 -18.14 1.73 34.89
CA SER A 19 -19.32 0.99 34.47
C SER A 19 -20.25 1.88 33.67
N SER A 20 -20.10 1.95 32.35
CA SER A 20 -21.10 2.51 31.42
C SER A 20 -20.82 2.21 29.94
N SER A 21 -20.16 1.09 29.62
CA SER A 21 -19.76 0.76 28.24
C SER A 21 -20.62 -0.31 27.54
N HIS A 22 -21.85 -0.52 27.94
CA HIS A 22 -22.72 -1.52 27.32
C HIS A 22 -23.63 -0.99 26.19
N SER A 23 -23.57 0.29 25.85
CA SER A 23 -24.40 0.86 24.77
C SER A 23 -23.68 1.17 23.45
N TYR A 24 -22.34 1.20 23.43
CA TYR A 24 -21.60 1.60 22.21
C TYR A 24 -21.36 0.47 21.20
N SER A 25 -21.20 -0.75 21.63
CA SER A 25 -20.96 -1.89 20.73
C SER A 25 -22.22 -2.29 19.92
N ALA A 26 -23.40 -2.11 20.51
CA ALA A 26 -24.66 -2.39 19.83
C ALA A 26 -25.07 -1.29 18.83
N ALA A 27 -24.59 -0.05 19.03
CA ALA A 27 -24.85 1.05 18.10
C ALA A 27 -24.00 0.95 16.83
N GLN A 28 -22.74 0.52 16.91
CA GLN A 28 -21.88 0.35 15.72
C GLN A 28 -22.35 -0.82 14.86
N SER A 29 -22.75 -1.93 15.43
CA SER A 29 -23.31 -3.05 14.66
C SER A 29 -24.65 -2.71 14.00
N ARG A 30 -25.47 -1.85 14.64
CA ARG A 30 -26.73 -1.37 14.05
C ARG A 30 -26.51 -0.33 12.95
N LEU A 31 -25.48 0.51 13.03
CA LEU A 31 -25.12 1.44 11.95
C LEU A 31 -24.63 0.70 10.71
N TRP A 32 -23.83 -0.37 10.85
CA TRP A 32 -23.38 -1.18 9.73
C TRP A 32 -24.54 -1.93 9.04
N LEU A 33 -25.46 -2.48 9.83
CA LEU A 33 -26.67 -3.12 9.27
C LEU A 33 -27.58 -2.08 8.59
N SER A 34 -27.71 -0.89 9.15
CA SER A 34 -28.52 0.18 8.55
C SER A 34 -27.93 0.72 7.25
N VAL A 35 -26.60 0.81 7.12
CA VAL A 35 -25.94 1.23 5.87
C VAL A 35 -26.06 0.16 4.79
N VAL A 36 -25.92 -1.13 5.15
CA VAL A 36 -26.11 -2.22 4.18
C VAL A 36 -27.57 -2.34 3.73
N VAL A 37 -28.52 -2.16 4.64
CA VAL A 37 -29.96 -2.17 4.29
C VAL A 37 -30.35 -0.93 3.48
N PHE A 38 -29.72 0.25 3.75
CA PHE A 38 -29.98 1.48 2.98
C PHE A 38 -29.42 1.40 1.57
N VAL A 39 -28.24 0.78 1.37
CA VAL A 39 -27.68 0.53 0.03
C VAL A 39 -28.52 -0.49 -0.75
N LEU A 40 -29.07 -1.50 -0.10
CA LEU A 40 -29.99 -2.46 -0.72
C LEU A 40 -31.37 -1.85 -1.01
N ALA A 41 -31.87 -0.94 -0.15
CA ALA A 41 -33.14 -0.25 -0.36
C ALA A 41 -33.08 0.80 -1.49
N ILE A 42 -31.94 1.47 -1.70
CA ILE A 42 -31.75 2.39 -2.84
C ILE A 42 -31.58 1.62 -4.16
N GLY A 43 -30.97 0.45 -4.12
CA GLY A 43 -30.87 -0.46 -5.27
C GLY A 43 -32.21 -1.03 -5.72
N SER A 44 -33.18 -1.19 -4.79
CA SER A 44 -34.53 -1.69 -5.11
C SER A 44 -35.51 -0.61 -5.55
N SER A 45 -35.18 0.68 -5.39
CA SER A 45 -36.08 1.79 -5.80
C SER A 45 -35.86 2.28 -7.23
N PHE A 46 -34.83 1.81 -7.96
CA PHE A 46 -34.51 2.19 -9.33
C PHE A 46 -34.44 1.02 -10.31
N GLY A 47 -34.93 -0.15 -9.93
CA GLY A 47 -35.10 -1.28 -10.83
C GLY A 47 -36.50 -1.84 -10.66
N GLY A 48 -37.42 -1.47 -11.57
CA GLY A 48 -38.77 -1.97 -11.58
C GLY A 48 -38.79 -3.51 -11.69
N SER A 49 -39.63 -4.11 -10.85
CA SER A 49 -40.20 -5.46 -10.88
C SER A 49 -39.33 -6.58 -11.48
N ILE A 50 -38.92 -7.44 -10.60
CA ILE A 50 -39.03 -8.90 -10.68
C ILE A 50 -38.30 -9.47 -9.45
N PHE A 51 -39.04 -9.77 -8.40
CA PHE A 51 -38.93 -10.91 -7.51
C PHE A 51 -39.90 -10.76 -6.35
N ASN A 52 -41.07 -11.33 -6.54
CA ASN A 52 -42.05 -11.57 -5.49
C ASN A 52 -42.04 -13.09 -5.24
N PRO A 53 -41.54 -13.58 -4.09
CA PRO A 53 -41.57 -15.02 -3.79
C PRO A 53 -42.85 -15.36 -3.00
N SER A 54 -43.99 -15.29 -3.62
CA SER A 54 -45.20 -15.95 -3.12
C SER A 54 -46.30 -15.98 -4.20
N ALA A 55 -46.17 -16.93 -5.10
CA ALA A 55 -47.31 -17.48 -5.82
C ALA A 55 -47.00 -18.93 -6.15
N THR A 56 -47.64 -19.76 -5.37
CA THR A 56 -47.74 -21.23 -5.52
C THR A 56 -48.37 -21.56 -6.84
N ALA A 57 -47.73 -22.42 -7.61
CA ALA A 57 -48.21 -23.40 -8.56
C ALA A 57 -49.53 -23.16 -9.31
N CYS A 58 -49.41 -22.89 -10.60
CA CYS A 58 -50.29 -23.45 -11.61
C CYS A 58 -49.44 -23.95 -12.77
N PHE A 59 -49.47 -25.27 -13.01
CA PHE A 59 -48.84 -25.90 -14.15
C PHE A 59 -49.51 -25.42 -15.46
N ALA A 60 -48.77 -24.69 -16.28
CA ALA A 60 -49.03 -24.56 -17.69
C ALA A 60 -47.76 -24.99 -18.42
N GLN A 61 -47.94 -25.85 -19.43
CA GLN A 61 -46.85 -26.39 -20.25
C GLN A 61 -45.97 -25.27 -20.80
N GLU A 62 -44.71 -25.34 -20.45
CA GLU A 62 -43.64 -24.52 -21.06
C GLU A 62 -43.37 -25.06 -22.47
N GLU A 63 -43.76 -24.28 -23.48
CA GLU A 63 -43.05 -24.29 -24.76
C GLU A 63 -41.64 -23.78 -24.51
N GLN A 64 -40.62 -24.58 -24.81
CA GLN A 64 -39.23 -24.20 -24.71
C GLN A 64 -38.98 -23.00 -25.58
N PRO A 65 -38.37 -21.88 -25.06
CA PRO A 65 -38.00 -20.78 -25.93
C PRO A 65 -36.98 -21.27 -26.96
N GLU A 66 -37.24 -21.04 -28.24
CA GLU A 66 -36.27 -21.25 -29.31
C GLU A 66 -34.96 -20.61 -28.93
N LYS A 67 -33.88 -21.39 -28.98
CA LYS A 67 -32.53 -20.90 -28.73
C LYS A 67 -32.19 -19.89 -29.83
N VAL A 68 -32.34 -18.60 -29.54
CA VAL A 68 -31.90 -17.53 -30.42
C VAL A 68 -30.37 -17.54 -30.40
N GLU A 69 -29.76 -18.00 -31.50
CA GLU A 69 -28.31 -17.96 -31.69
C GLU A 69 -27.86 -16.51 -31.86
N ARG A 70 -26.85 -16.09 -31.10
CA ARG A 70 -26.32 -14.74 -31.18
C ARG A 70 -24.84 -14.79 -31.56
N ASP A 71 -24.38 -13.83 -32.36
CA ASP A 71 -22.98 -13.68 -32.69
C ASP A 71 -22.16 -13.15 -31.50
N VAL A 72 -20.83 -13.07 -31.66
CA VAL A 72 -19.90 -12.56 -30.65
C VAL A 72 -20.13 -11.10 -30.25
N TYR A 73 -20.99 -10.36 -31.01
CA TYR A 73 -21.39 -9.00 -30.75
C TYR A 73 -22.80 -8.89 -30.14
N GLY A 74 -23.47 -10.05 -29.92
CA GLY A 74 -24.82 -10.12 -29.34
C GLY A 74 -25.97 -9.93 -30.35
N ASN A 75 -25.69 -9.92 -31.67
CA ASN A 75 -26.72 -9.81 -32.69
C ASN A 75 -27.38 -11.19 -32.94
N VAL A 76 -28.68 -11.17 -33.24
CA VAL A 76 -29.42 -12.38 -33.65
C VAL A 76 -28.91 -12.86 -35.00
N VAL A 77 -28.40 -14.11 -35.03
CA VAL A 77 -27.96 -14.74 -36.27
C VAL A 77 -29.16 -15.35 -36.98
N VAL A 78 -29.52 -14.84 -38.19
CA VAL A 78 -30.55 -15.42 -39.05
C VAL A 78 -29.86 -16.36 -40.04
N ARG A 79 -30.32 -17.62 -40.13
CA ARG A 79 -29.82 -18.61 -41.09
C ARG A 79 -30.88 -18.88 -42.16
N ASP A 80 -30.40 -19.07 -43.39
CA ASP A 80 -31.27 -19.50 -44.48
C ASP A 80 -31.64 -21.00 -44.37
N LYS A 81 -32.45 -21.52 -45.29
CA LYS A 81 -32.89 -22.90 -45.31
C LYS A 81 -31.73 -23.88 -45.46
N ASP A 82 -30.56 -23.41 -45.92
CA ASP A 82 -29.36 -24.19 -46.13
C ASP A 82 -28.33 -24.01 -45.00
N ASN A 83 -28.76 -23.40 -43.85
CA ASN A 83 -27.98 -23.19 -42.64
C ASN A 83 -26.80 -22.18 -42.78
N ASN A 84 -26.77 -21.35 -43.83
CA ASN A 84 -25.79 -20.29 -44.01
C ASN A 84 -26.24 -19.04 -43.28
N ILE A 85 -25.24 -18.30 -42.69
CA ILE A 85 -25.49 -16.99 -42.07
C ILE A 85 -25.82 -16.00 -43.21
N VAL A 86 -27.02 -15.42 -43.21
CA VAL A 86 -27.41 -14.43 -44.16
C VAL A 86 -26.92 -13.06 -43.66
N PRO A 87 -26.09 -12.30 -44.44
CA PRO A 87 -25.73 -10.95 -44.09
C PRO A 87 -27.02 -10.08 -44.02
N ASN A 88 -27.24 -9.43 -42.90
CA ASN A 88 -28.46 -8.70 -42.61
C ASN A 88 -28.42 -7.31 -43.30
N GLU A 89 -28.48 -7.27 -44.64
CA GLU A 89 -28.60 -6.02 -45.40
C GLU A 89 -29.98 -5.37 -45.35
N LEU A 90 -30.98 -6.10 -44.85
CA LEU A 90 -32.34 -5.59 -44.67
C LEU A 90 -32.99 -6.34 -43.49
N ALA A 91 -32.56 -6.02 -42.25
CA ALA A 91 -33.40 -6.40 -41.13
C ALA A 91 -34.72 -5.64 -41.24
N PRO A 92 -35.87 -6.34 -41.28
CA PRO A 92 -37.13 -5.62 -41.12
C PRO A 92 -37.05 -4.89 -39.77
N THR A 93 -37.53 -3.65 -39.76
CA THR A 93 -37.70 -2.86 -38.52
C THR A 93 -38.46 -3.69 -37.50
N VAL A 94 -37.71 -4.41 -36.65
CA VAL A 94 -38.30 -5.07 -35.50
C VAL A 94 -38.60 -3.96 -34.52
N THR A 95 -39.79 -3.42 -34.63
CA THR A 95 -40.41 -2.69 -33.54
C THR A 95 -40.43 -3.63 -32.37
N ASP A 96 -39.81 -3.20 -31.27
CA ASP A 96 -39.90 -3.86 -29.96
C ASP A 96 -41.39 -3.84 -29.58
N GLY A 97 -42.13 -4.82 -29.96
CA GLY A 97 -43.52 -5.26 -29.82
C GLY A 97 -44.61 -4.37 -29.22
N THR A 98 -44.44 -3.08 -29.06
CA THR A 98 -45.36 -2.31 -28.22
C THR A 98 -46.16 -1.18 -28.90
N HIS A 99 -45.72 -0.55 -29.98
CA HIS A 99 -46.58 0.38 -30.73
C HIS A 99 -46.10 0.55 -32.19
N PRO A 100 -47.00 0.52 -33.19
CA PRO A 100 -46.63 0.96 -34.52
C PRO A 100 -46.25 2.44 -34.47
N LEU A 101 -45.19 2.81 -35.22
CA LEU A 101 -44.80 4.22 -35.37
C LEU A 101 -46.01 5.01 -35.85
N SER A 102 -46.27 6.18 -35.24
CA SER A 102 -47.24 7.13 -35.79
C SER A 102 -46.78 7.61 -37.17
N ASP A 103 -47.71 8.00 -38.03
CA ASP A 103 -47.37 8.52 -39.38
C ASP A 103 -46.35 9.65 -39.31
N SER A 104 -46.41 10.51 -38.30
CA SER A 104 -45.46 11.58 -38.06
C SER A 104 -44.04 11.06 -37.70
N ASN A 105 -43.93 9.99 -36.90
CA ASN A 105 -42.65 9.38 -36.55
C ASN A 105 -42.03 8.62 -37.74
N LEU A 106 -42.87 7.99 -38.56
CA LEU A 106 -42.43 7.37 -39.81
C LEU A 106 -41.88 8.38 -40.80
N LEU A 107 -42.50 9.55 -40.88
CA LEU A 107 -42.04 10.66 -41.72
C LEU A 107 -40.69 11.20 -41.20
N LEU A 108 -40.55 11.38 -39.89
CA LEU A 108 -39.30 11.80 -39.27
C LEU A 108 -38.16 10.79 -39.54
N LEU A 109 -38.44 9.52 -39.42
CA LEU A 109 -37.47 8.45 -39.72
C LEU A 109 -36.95 8.55 -41.15
N LYS A 110 -37.88 8.62 -42.12
CA LYS A 110 -37.55 8.77 -43.55
C LYS A 110 -36.76 10.04 -43.82
N THR A 111 -37.17 11.17 -43.25
CA THR A 111 -36.49 12.47 -43.45
C THR A 111 -35.05 12.42 -42.95
N ILE A 112 -34.80 11.80 -41.79
CA ILE A 112 -33.44 11.66 -41.25
C ILE A 112 -32.59 10.71 -42.11
N GLN A 113 -33.15 9.59 -42.57
CA GLN A 113 -32.46 8.67 -43.47
C GLN A 113 -32.11 9.32 -44.81
N GLU A 114 -33.07 10.07 -45.41
CA GLU A 114 -32.85 10.81 -46.66
C GLU A 114 -31.84 11.95 -46.52
N SER A 115 -31.73 12.58 -45.32
CA SER A 115 -30.76 13.65 -45.07
C SER A 115 -29.33 13.17 -45.03
N ASN A 116 -29.09 11.85 -44.89
CA ASN A 116 -27.78 11.18 -44.86
C ASN A 116 -26.75 11.91 -43.97
N PRO A 117 -26.97 11.98 -42.65
CA PRO A 117 -26.10 12.71 -41.73
C PRO A 117 -24.67 12.17 -41.76
N THR A 118 -23.69 13.06 -41.89
CA THR A 118 -22.25 12.71 -41.99
C THR A 118 -21.39 13.40 -40.96
N THR A 119 -21.81 14.56 -40.45
CA THR A 119 -21.06 15.27 -39.40
C THR A 119 -21.40 14.79 -37.99
N ALA A 120 -20.48 14.93 -37.03
CA ALA A 120 -20.71 14.55 -35.66
C ALA A 120 -21.97 15.18 -35.05
N PHE A 121 -22.26 16.42 -35.39
CA PHE A 121 -23.46 17.13 -34.92
C PHE A 121 -24.77 16.59 -35.56
N GLU A 122 -24.76 16.32 -36.84
CA GLU A 122 -25.91 15.73 -37.53
C GLU A 122 -26.21 14.32 -37.03
N LEU A 123 -25.16 13.49 -36.87
CA LEU A 123 -25.28 12.15 -36.35
C LEU A 123 -25.78 12.12 -34.90
N ALA A 124 -25.30 13.05 -34.06
CA ALA A 124 -25.79 13.16 -32.68
C ALA A 124 -27.24 13.64 -32.61
N ARG A 125 -27.64 14.54 -33.53
CA ARG A 125 -29.04 14.99 -33.66
C ARG A 125 -29.92 13.85 -34.12
N ALA A 126 -29.48 13.10 -35.12
CA ALA A 126 -30.18 11.91 -35.61
C ALA A 126 -30.32 10.88 -34.46
N THR A 127 -29.25 10.62 -33.72
CA THR A 127 -29.28 9.76 -32.52
C THR A 127 -30.37 10.21 -31.54
N GLN A 128 -30.40 11.51 -31.20
CA GLN A 128 -31.38 12.05 -30.27
C GLN A 128 -32.81 11.83 -30.75
N ILE A 129 -33.09 12.16 -32.01
CA ILE A 129 -34.41 11.96 -32.59
C ILE A 129 -34.81 10.49 -32.60
N MET A 130 -33.90 9.59 -32.98
CA MET A 130 -34.17 8.14 -32.98
C MET A 130 -34.48 7.61 -31.58
N LEU A 131 -33.79 8.11 -30.54
CA LEU A 131 -34.08 7.78 -29.14
C LEU A 131 -35.47 8.26 -28.70
N ASP A 132 -35.84 9.48 -29.12
CA ASP A 132 -37.12 10.11 -28.77
C ASP A 132 -38.31 9.38 -29.42
N ILE A 133 -38.14 8.83 -30.64
CA ILE A 133 -39.17 8.05 -31.34
C ILE A 133 -39.08 6.53 -31.10
N GLY A 134 -38.12 6.07 -30.24
CA GLY A 134 -37.98 4.67 -29.85
C GLY A 134 -37.26 3.78 -30.88
N GLN A 135 -36.59 4.35 -31.88
CA GLN A 135 -35.83 3.62 -32.91
C GLN A 135 -34.39 3.37 -32.44
N PHE A 136 -34.22 2.40 -31.52
CA PHE A 136 -32.93 2.16 -30.84
C PHE A 136 -31.85 1.58 -31.76
N TRP A 137 -32.22 0.82 -32.78
CA TRP A 137 -31.28 0.28 -33.78
C TRP A 137 -30.68 1.38 -34.65
N ASP A 138 -31.50 2.31 -35.14
CA ASP A 138 -30.99 3.45 -35.88
C ASP A 138 -30.17 4.38 -35.00
N ALA A 139 -30.59 4.59 -33.75
CA ALA A 139 -29.80 5.35 -32.80
C ALA A 139 -28.42 4.70 -32.59
N ARG A 140 -28.35 3.37 -32.45
CA ARG A 140 -27.11 2.61 -32.31
C ARG A 140 -26.23 2.71 -33.56
N TYR A 141 -26.83 2.65 -34.75
CA TYR A 141 -26.13 2.88 -36.02
C TYR A 141 -25.47 4.27 -36.05
N TYR A 142 -26.20 5.34 -35.75
CA TYR A 142 -25.63 6.70 -35.73
C TYR A 142 -24.57 6.87 -34.66
N LEU A 143 -24.69 6.24 -33.48
CA LEU A 143 -23.63 6.23 -32.46
C LEU A 143 -22.36 5.59 -33.00
N SER A 144 -22.47 4.49 -33.76
CA SER A 144 -21.29 3.82 -34.36
C SER A 144 -20.64 4.70 -35.45
N GLU A 145 -21.42 5.44 -36.23
CA GLU A 145 -20.86 6.38 -37.22
C GLU A 145 -20.12 7.54 -36.55
N ILE A 146 -20.59 8.06 -35.41
CA ILE A 146 -19.86 9.07 -34.64
C ILE A 146 -18.51 8.49 -34.12
N GLU A 147 -18.47 7.22 -33.69
CA GLU A 147 -17.23 6.58 -33.25
C GLU A 147 -16.18 6.47 -34.38
N LYS A 148 -16.63 6.18 -35.62
CA LYS A 148 -15.77 6.10 -36.82
C LYS A 148 -15.09 7.42 -37.18
N LEU A 149 -15.69 8.56 -36.84
CA LEU A 149 -15.12 9.89 -37.08
C LEU A 149 -13.85 10.17 -36.24
N ASN A 150 -13.52 9.33 -35.25
CA ASN A 150 -12.33 9.47 -34.42
C ASN A 150 -12.12 10.86 -33.82
N LEU A 151 -13.20 11.49 -33.34
CA LEU A 151 -13.20 12.85 -32.81
C LEU A 151 -12.16 13.03 -31.68
N ASN A 152 -11.47 14.17 -31.69
CA ASN A 152 -10.57 14.57 -30.60
C ASN A 152 -11.35 15.08 -29.37
N GLU A 153 -10.64 15.34 -28.26
CA GLU A 153 -11.29 15.73 -26.99
C GLU A 153 -12.05 17.04 -27.07
N GLU A 154 -11.58 18.02 -27.85
CA GLU A 154 -12.23 19.32 -28.01
C GLU A 154 -13.55 19.15 -28.81
N GLN A 155 -13.53 18.39 -29.92
CA GLN A 155 -14.70 18.07 -30.68
C GLN A 155 -15.76 17.30 -29.89
N LEU A 156 -15.35 16.37 -29.05
CA LEU A 156 -16.26 15.65 -28.15
C LEU A 156 -16.83 16.59 -27.08
N PHE A 157 -16.06 17.56 -26.59
CA PHE A 157 -16.55 18.59 -25.68
C PHE A 157 -17.59 19.51 -26.39
N GLU A 158 -17.32 19.96 -27.61
CA GLU A 158 -18.26 20.75 -28.40
C GLU A 158 -19.57 19.98 -28.61
N LEU A 159 -19.49 18.70 -28.92
CA LEU A 159 -20.65 17.83 -29.06
C LEU A 159 -21.47 17.79 -27.75
N GLN A 160 -20.81 17.64 -26.61
CA GLN A 160 -21.47 17.68 -25.30
C GLN A 160 -22.09 19.06 -25.00
N GLN A 161 -21.45 20.16 -25.40
CA GLN A 161 -22.00 21.50 -25.20
C GLN A 161 -23.29 21.72 -26.05
N ALA A 162 -23.32 21.20 -27.26
CA ALA A 162 -24.47 21.35 -28.16
C ALA A 162 -25.71 20.53 -27.73
N PHE A 163 -25.49 19.29 -27.29
CA PHE A 163 -26.57 18.35 -26.98
C PHE A 163 -26.82 18.15 -25.47
N GLY A 164 -25.95 18.69 -24.62
CA GLY A 164 -26.05 18.56 -23.20
C GLY A 164 -25.54 17.20 -22.67
N SER A 165 -25.24 17.15 -21.38
CA SER A 165 -24.76 15.89 -20.72
C SER A 165 -25.85 14.82 -20.68
N ASN A 166 -27.11 15.19 -20.65
CA ASN A 166 -28.24 14.26 -20.47
C ASN A 166 -28.32 13.22 -21.59
N LEU A 167 -28.13 13.65 -22.87
CA LEU A 167 -28.09 12.73 -23.99
C LEU A 167 -27.04 11.66 -23.81
N PHE A 168 -25.81 12.05 -23.44
CA PHE A 168 -24.68 11.13 -23.28
C PHE A 168 -24.77 10.26 -22.02
N ILE A 169 -25.45 10.71 -20.98
CA ILE A 169 -25.78 9.90 -19.81
C ILE A 169 -26.85 8.86 -20.19
N ASP A 170 -27.88 9.27 -20.93
CA ASP A 170 -28.95 8.37 -21.36
C ASP A 170 -28.40 7.25 -22.25
N VAL A 171 -27.69 7.58 -23.34
CA VAL A 171 -27.09 6.54 -24.21
C VAL A 171 -26.10 5.63 -23.47
N SER A 172 -25.38 6.15 -22.48
CA SER A 172 -24.46 5.33 -21.70
C SER A 172 -25.16 4.28 -20.84
N ASN A 173 -26.39 4.55 -20.39
CA ASN A 173 -27.14 3.71 -19.46
C ASN A 173 -28.25 2.89 -20.12
N ARG A 174 -28.72 3.29 -21.28
CA ARG A 174 -29.85 2.64 -22.01
C ARG A 174 -29.37 1.31 -22.59
N ALA A 175 -29.94 0.19 -22.13
CA ALA A 175 -29.55 -1.15 -22.53
C ALA A 175 -29.64 -1.41 -24.05
N LEU A 176 -30.68 -0.85 -24.71
CA LEU A 176 -30.98 -1.12 -26.10
C LEU A 176 -29.99 -0.49 -27.10
N VAL A 177 -29.16 0.45 -26.68
CA VAL A 177 -28.12 1.06 -27.52
C VAL A 177 -26.69 0.66 -27.15
N GLN A 178 -26.55 -0.46 -26.43
CA GLN A 178 -25.24 -0.99 -26.04
C GLN A 178 -24.69 -1.93 -27.13
N PRO A 179 -23.33 -2.01 -27.27
CA PRO A 179 -22.27 -1.39 -26.44
C PRO A 179 -21.86 0.04 -26.89
N GLU A 180 -22.31 0.51 -28.07
CA GLU A 180 -21.89 1.77 -28.68
C GLU A 180 -22.24 2.97 -27.79
N GLY A 181 -23.45 3.00 -27.23
CA GLY A 181 -23.91 4.06 -26.33
C GLY A 181 -23.00 4.24 -25.11
N ARG A 182 -22.56 3.13 -24.48
CA ARG A 182 -21.64 3.21 -23.32
C ARG A 182 -20.26 3.70 -23.74
N ARG A 183 -19.72 3.21 -24.85
CA ARG A 183 -18.40 3.61 -25.33
C ARG A 183 -18.37 5.09 -25.67
N LEU A 184 -19.26 5.55 -26.56
CA LEU A 184 -19.29 6.94 -26.99
C LEU A 184 -19.71 7.87 -25.84
N GLY A 185 -20.80 7.59 -25.15
CA GLY A 185 -21.29 8.44 -24.06
C GLY A 185 -20.26 8.63 -22.96
N THR A 186 -19.59 7.56 -22.52
CA THR A 186 -18.50 7.65 -21.52
C THR A 186 -17.31 8.44 -22.06
N ARG A 187 -16.96 8.27 -23.35
CA ARG A 187 -15.85 8.99 -23.98
C ARG A 187 -16.15 10.49 -24.07
N VAL A 188 -17.36 10.86 -24.48
CA VAL A 188 -17.82 12.27 -24.56
C VAL A 188 -17.83 12.92 -23.18
N LEU A 189 -18.43 12.28 -22.18
CA LEU A 189 -18.51 12.82 -20.82
C LEU A 189 -17.12 12.97 -20.18
N ARG A 190 -16.21 12.03 -20.44
CA ARG A 190 -14.82 12.10 -19.97
C ARG A 190 -14.07 13.24 -20.64
N ALA A 191 -14.17 13.37 -21.96
CA ALA A 191 -13.54 14.43 -22.72
C ALA A 191 -14.09 15.80 -22.29
N ALA A 192 -15.40 15.94 -22.16
CA ALA A 192 -16.05 17.16 -21.70
C ALA A 192 -15.56 17.58 -20.31
N ARG A 193 -15.42 16.64 -19.39
CA ARG A 193 -14.86 16.90 -18.06
C ARG A 193 -13.39 17.33 -18.16
N LYS A 194 -12.58 16.65 -18.96
CA LYS A 194 -11.16 16.93 -19.12
C LYS A 194 -10.92 18.32 -19.70
N VAL A 195 -11.61 18.68 -20.78
CA VAL A 195 -11.53 20.00 -21.44
C VAL A 195 -12.01 21.11 -20.52
N SER A 196 -13.15 20.91 -19.86
CA SER A 196 -13.69 21.90 -18.89
C SER A 196 -12.74 22.17 -17.73
N LEU A 197 -11.90 21.22 -17.36
CA LEU A 197 -10.91 21.34 -16.27
C LEU A 197 -9.57 21.93 -16.72
N THR A 198 -9.41 22.29 -18.00
CA THR A 198 -8.18 22.94 -18.46
C THR A 198 -8.00 24.31 -17.81
N PRO A 199 -6.78 24.66 -17.36
CA PRO A 199 -6.51 25.96 -16.74
C PRO A 199 -6.91 27.15 -17.60
N ALA A 200 -6.82 27.04 -18.94
CA ALA A 200 -7.22 28.08 -19.88
C ALA A 200 -8.73 28.37 -19.78
N ARG A 201 -9.56 27.33 -19.83
CA ARG A 201 -11.03 27.45 -19.73
C ARG A 201 -11.47 28.00 -18.38
N ILE A 202 -10.88 27.51 -17.30
CA ILE A 202 -11.17 28.04 -15.97
C ILE A 202 -10.75 29.52 -15.88
N SER A 203 -9.60 29.91 -16.45
CA SER A 203 -9.14 31.31 -16.45
C SER A 203 -10.09 32.23 -17.23
N GLU A 204 -10.71 31.77 -18.32
CA GLU A 204 -11.75 32.52 -19.03
C GLU A 204 -12.97 32.79 -18.14
N LEU A 205 -13.43 31.78 -17.40
CA LEU A 205 -14.53 31.94 -16.43
C LEU A 205 -14.17 32.90 -15.31
N ILE A 206 -12.91 32.87 -14.83
CA ILE A 206 -12.44 33.78 -13.77
C ILE A 206 -12.46 35.24 -14.24
N LYS A 207 -12.03 35.54 -15.47
CA LYS A 207 -12.03 36.90 -16.02
C LYS A 207 -13.43 37.55 -16.00
N VAL A 208 -14.47 36.78 -16.21
CA VAL A 208 -15.85 37.32 -16.24
C VAL A 208 -16.51 37.42 -14.86
N LEU A 209 -15.84 37.05 -13.78
CA LEU A 209 -16.38 37.17 -12.41
C LEU A 209 -16.59 38.63 -11.96
N ASN A 210 -15.91 39.59 -12.58
CA ASN A 210 -16.07 41.03 -12.33
C ASN A 210 -16.83 41.76 -13.48
N ASN A 211 -17.50 41.02 -14.35
CA ASN A 211 -18.31 41.60 -15.40
C ASN A 211 -19.47 42.43 -14.82
N ASP A 212 -19.84 43.53 -15.44
CA ASP A 212 -20.95 44.38 -14.97
C ASP A 212 -22.31 43.74 -15.08
N ASP A 213 -22.49 42.81 -16.03
CA ASP A 213 -23.72 42.02 -16.17
C ASP A 213 -23.82 40.95 -15.13
N ILE A 214 -24.84 41.03 -14.27
CA ILE A 214 -25.13 40.07 -13.21
C ILE A 214 -25.40 38.64 -13.74
N SER A 215 -26.03 38.54 -14.93
CA SER A 215 -26.38 37.26 -15.55
C SER A 215 -25.12 36.49 -15.93
N VAL A 216 -24.15 37.17 -16.54
CA VAL A 216 -22.84 36.65 -16.98
C VAL A 216 -22.03 36.20 -15.76
N ARG A 217 -21.96 37.05 -14.72
CA ARG A 217 -21.28 36.67 -13.44
C ARG A 217 -21.91 35.42 -12.84
N SER A 218 -23.22 35.40 -12.72
CA SER A 218 -23.94 34.30 -12.07
C SER A 218 -23.77 32.98 -12.83
N GLU A 219 -23.66 33.02 -14.14
CA GLU A 219 -23.40 31.84 -14.97
C GLU A 219 -21.97 31.35 -14.76
N ALA A 220 -20.97 32.23 -14.74
CA ALA A 220 -19.59 31.89 -14.45
C ALA A 220 -19.46 31.25 -13.06
N PHE A 221 -20.12 31.81 -12.03
CA PHE A 221 -20.19 31.23 -10.71
C PHE A 221 -20.76 29.81 -10.71
N ARG A 222 -21.87 29.57 -11.39
CA ARG A 222 -22.49 28.24 -11.49
C ARG A 222 -21.57 27.23 -12.17
N LYS A 223 -20.88 27.65 -13.25
CA LYS A 223 -19.91 26.80 -13.97
C LYS A 223 -18.74 26.47 -13.07
N LEU A 224 -18.08 27.43 -12.44
CA LEU A 224 -16.94 27.21 -11.52
C LEU A 224 -17.31 26.30 -10.34
N ARG A 225 -18.49 26.49 -9.74
CA ARG A 225 -19.00 25.65 -8.67
C ARG A 225 -19.14 24.18 -9.09
N ARG A 226 -19.63 23.91 -10.31
CA ARG A 226 -19.78 22.55 -10.86
C ARG A 226 -18.43 21.86 -11.13
N LEU A 227 -17.39 22.64 -11.43
CA LEU A 227 -16.03 22.10 -11.66
C LEU A 227 -15.34 21.64 -10.37
N GLY A 228 -15.79 22.13 -9.20
CA GLY A 228 -15.31 21.68 -7.89
C GLY A 228 -13.87 22.08 -7.57
N GLU A 229 -13.12 21.18 -6.92
CA GLU A 229 -11.76 21.45 -6.44
C GLU A 229 -10.78 22.00 -7.50
N PRO A 230 -10.72 21.52 -8.76
CA PRO A 230 -9.83 22.10 -9.76
C PRO A 230 -10.09 23.58 -10.03
N ALA A 231 -11.35 24.01 -10.05
CA ALA A 231 -11.69 25.42 -10.21
C ALA A 231 -11.24 26.24 -8.99
N VAL A 232 -11.47 25.73 -7.79
CA VAL A 232 -10.98 26.36 -6.55
C VAL A 232 -9.47 26.52 -6.56
N ALA A 233 -8.72 25.51 -7.01
CA ALA A 233 -7.27 25.59 -7.13
C ALA A 233 -6.83 26.71 -8.08
N GLU A 234 -7.49 26.85 -9.24
CA GLU A 234 -7.19 27.94 -10.19
C GLU A 234 -7.58 29.33 -9.64
N LEU A 235 -8.70 29.44 -8.93
CA LEU A 235 -9.06 30.69 -8.22
C LEU A 235 -7.99 31.09 -7.20
N ILE A 236 -7.44 30.13 -6.46
CA ILE A 236 -6.34 30.38 -5.50
C ILE A 236 -5.05 30.79 -6.22
N ASN A 237 -4.74 30.18 -7.36
CA ASN A 237 -3.54 30.48 -8.12
C ASN A 237 -3.47 31.96 -8.54
N VAL A 238 -4.62 32.59 -8.80
CA VAL A 238 -4.69 34.01 -9.17
C VAL A 238 -4.21 34.92 -8.04
N PHE A 239 -4.42 34.57 -6.76
CA PHE A 239 -3.91 35.37 -5.63
C PHE A 239 -2.38 35.40 -5.53
N ALA A 240 -1.70 34.44 -6.15
CA ALA A 240 -0.24 34.42 -6.20
C ALA A 240 0.31 35.38 -7.28
N ASP A 241 -0.52 35.83 -8.22
CA ASP A 241 -0.15 36.75 -9.30
C ASP A 241 -0.50 38.21 -8.94
N GLN A 242 0.52 39.06 -8.84
CA GLN A 242 0.31 40.50 -8.51
C GLN A 242 -0.34 41.29 -9.62
N ASN A 243 -0.21 40.86 -10.88
CA ASN A 243 -0.75 41.58 -12.04
C ASN A 243 -2.27 41.40 -12.18
N ARG A 244 -2.85 40.43 -11.49
CA ARG A 244 -4.28 40.05 -11.55
C ARG A 244 -5.09 40.56 -10.34
N LYS A 245 -4.63 41.58 -9.63
CA LYS A 245 -5.32 42.14 -8.45
C LYS A 245 -6.76 42.59 -8.72
N SER A 246 -7.05 43.09 -9.92
CA SER A 246 -8.36 43.55 -10.32
C SER A 246 -9.40 42.41 -10.31
N GLU A 247 -9.00 41.15 -10.41
CA GLU A 247 -9.89 39.99 -10.39
C GLU A 247 -10.25 39.52 -8.96
N PHE A 248 -9.52 39.99 -7.93
CA PHE A 248 -9.69 39.50 -6.54
C PHE A 248 -11.09 39.68 -5.96
N PRO A 249 -11.84 40.80 -6.19
CA PRO A 249 -13.18 40.92 -5.64
C PRO A 249 -14.13 39.81 -6.15
N GLY A 250 -14.15 39.53 -7.44
CA GLY A 250 -14.98 38.48 -8.02
C GLY A 250 -14.57 37.08 -7.53
N ILE A 251 -13.26 36.83 -7.40
CA ILE A 251 -12.73 35.58 -6.87
C ILE A 251 -13.16 35.37 -5.42
N ARG A 252 -13.10 36.39 -4.56
CA ARG A 252 -13.56 36.31 -3.18
C ARG A 252 -15.05 35.97 -3.11
N GLY A 253 -15.88 36.61 -3.97
CA GLY A 253 -17.29 36.28 -4.10
C GLY A 253 -17.52 34.83 -4.53
N ALA A 254 -16.73 34.34 -5.50
CA ALA A 254 -16.80 32.96 -5.96
C ALA A 254 -16.45 31.97 -4.83
N LEU A 255 -15.38 32.20 -4.10
CA LEU A 255 -14.93 31.33 -3.01
C LEU A 255 -15.94 31.26 -1.84
N GLN A 256 -16.73 32.34 -1.61
CA GLN A 256 -17.81 32.33 -0.61
C GLN A 256 -19.01 31.45 -1.03
N ALA A 257 -19.22 31.28 -2.32
CA ALA A 257 -20.34 30.51 -2.86
C ALA A 257 -20.02 29.02 -3.12
N ILE A 258 -18.79 28.59 -2.80
CA ILE A 258 -18.33 27.20 -3.04
C ILE A 258 -18.85 26.27 -1.95
N ASP A 259 -19.16 25.02 -2.34
CA ASP A 259 -19.55 23.97 -1.43
C ASP A 259 -18.38 23.48 -0.57
N SER A 260 -18.68 23.07 0.65
CA SER A 260 -17.69 22.49 1.58
C SER A 260 -16.96 21.26 1.03
N ASN A 261 -17.57 20.54 0.09
CA ASN A 261 -16.95 19.38 -0.57
C ASN A 261 -15.76 19.76 -1.47
N ALA A 262 -15.64 21.04 -1.84
CA ALA A 262 -14.56 21.54 -2.68
C ALA A 262 -13.52 22.38 -1.88
N GLN A 263 -13.48 22.23 -0.55
CA GLN A 263 -12.57 22.97 0.34
C GLN A 263 -11.11 22.46 0.29
N GLY A 264 -10.84 21.28 -0.31
CA GLY A 264 -9.51 20.69 -0.33
C GLY A 264 -8.36 21.62 -0.73
N PRO A 265 -8.46 22.34 -1.86
CA PRO A 265 -7.45 23.33 -2.26
C PRO A 265 -7.28 24.47 -1.25
N LEU A 266 -8.35 24.95 -0.61
CA LEU A 266 -8.28 26.00 0.41
C LEU A 266 -7.54 25.52 1.66
N LEU A 267 -7.76 24.26 2.09
CA LEU A 267 -7.05 23.64 3.21
C LEU A 267 -5.54 23.54 2.92
N GLY A 268 -5.17 23.23 1.66
CA GLY A 268 -3.79 23.23 1.22
C GLY A 268 -3.18 24.64 1.15
N ALA A 269 -3.95 25.60 0.65
CA ALA A 269 -3.54 26.99 0.49
C ALA A 269 -3.39 27.74 1.82
N ALA A 270 -4.14 27.36 2.86
CA ALA A 270 -4.00 27.92 4.21
C ALA A 270 -2.61 27.67 4.83
N ARG A 271 -1.79 26.80 4.22
CA ARG A 271 -0.40 26.50 4.59
C ARG A 271 0.60 26.94 3.53
N ALA A 272 0.15 27.77 2.57
CA ALA A 272 1.03 28.25 1.51
C ALA A 272 2.14 29.13 2.11
N SER A 273 3.35 29.00 1.56
CA SER A 273 4.47 29.89 1.85
C SER A 273 4.27 31.33 1.32
N ASN A 274 3.27 31.53 0.45
CA ASN A 274 2.87 32.85 -0.02
C ASN A 274 1.85 33.46 0.95
N PRO A 275 2.19 34.56 1.68
CA PRO A 275 1.32 35.12 2.73
C PRO A 275 -0.04 35.58 2.20
N ARG A 276 -0.11 36.06 0.95
CA ARG A 276 -1.38 36.51 0.36
C ARG A 276 -2.31 35.32 0.08
N VAL A 277 -1.78 34.29 -0.53
CA VAL A 277 -2.54 33.04 -0.78
C VAL A 277 -3.07 32.48 0.54
N GLN A 278 -2.23 32.47 1.57
CA GLN A 278 -2.59 32.00 2.91
C GLN A 278 -3.74 32.81 3.53
N VAL A 279 -3.63 34.14 3.50
CA VAL A 279 -4.67 35.05 4.07
C VAL A 279 -6.00 34.90 3.34
N GLU A 280 -5.99 34.81 2.01
CA GLU A 280 -7.24 34.69 1.24
C GLU A 280 -7.87 33.29 1.42
N ALA A 281 -7.05 32.25 1.57
CA ALA A 281 -7.55 30.90 1.91
C ALA A 281 -8.21 30.86 3.30
N ILE A 282 -7.58 31.47 4.32
CA ILE A 282 -8.15 31.60 5.67
C ILE A 282 -9.48 32.37 5.62
N ARG A 283 -9.52 33.50 4.88
CA ARG A 283 -10.75 34.27 4.70
C ARG A 283 -11.86 33.44 4.09
N ALA A 284 -11.57 32.65 3.06
CA ALA A 284 -12.57 31.80 2.43
C ALA A 284 -13.03 30.69 3.38
N LEU A 285 -12.11 30.00 4.06
CA LEU A 285 -12.40 28.91 5.00
C LEU A 285 -13.21 29.35 6.22
N ALA A 286 -13.13 30.63 6.62
CA ALA A 286 -13.92 31.18 7.74
C ALA A 286 -15.45 31.07 7.50
N ASN A 287 -15.89 30.91 6.26
CA ASN A 287 -17.31 30.73 5.93
C ASN A 287 -17.78 29.27 6.03
N PHE A 288 -16.85 28.32 6.14
CA PHE A 288 -17.17 26.91 6.26
C PHE A 288 -17.32 26.50 7.74
N LYS A 289 -18.21 25.52 7.98
CA LYS A 289 -18.46 24.97 9.33
C LYS A 289 -17.91 23.55 9.48
N THR A 290 -17.00 23.17 8.60
CA THR A 290 -16.41 21.83 8.65
C THR A 290 -15.37 21.72 9.77
N PRO A 291 -15.21 20.55 10.38
CA PRO A 291 -14.17 20.35 11.38
C PRO A 291 -12.78 20.74 10.89
N GLU A 292 -12.48 20.48 9.61
CA GLU A 292 -11.19 20.78 8.98
C GLU A 292 -10.95 22.29 8.87
N SER A 293 -11.99 23.06 8.48
CA SER A 293 -11.88 24.52 8.41
C SER A 293 -11.73 25.15 9.79
N LEU A 294 -12.43 24.62 10.80
CA LEU A 294 -12.33 25.10 12.18
C LEU A 294 -10.96 24.83 12.79
N ASP A 295 -10.34 23.67 12.50
CA ASP A 295 -8.96 23.39 12.90
C ASP A 295 -7.98 24.42 12.29
N VAL A 296 -8.17 24.83 11.03
CA VAL A 296 -7.38 25.91 10.42
C VAL A 296 -7.61 27.25 11.12
N MET A 297 -8.85 27.56 11.52
CA MET A 297 -9.16 28.78 12.29
C MET A 297 -8.49 28.76 13.67
N MET A 298 -8.48 27.62 14.37
CA MET A 298 -7.78 27.48 15.65
C MET A 298 -6.28 27.79 15.52
N ARG A 299 -5.61 27.23 14.51
CA ARG A 299 -4.22 27.57 14.20
C ARG A 299 -4.08 29.07 13.88
N ALA A 300 -4.87 29.58 12.94
CA ALA A 300 -4.73 30.96 12.46
C ALA A 300 -4.96 32.00 13.57
N TYR A 301 -5.80 31.68 14.58
CA TYR A 301 -6.02 32.54 15.73
C TYR A 301 -4.82 32.59 16.69
N LEU A 302 -4.22 31.43 17.01
CA LEU A 302 -3.16 31.33 18.00
C LEU A 302 -1.74 31.45 17.43
N SER A 303 -1.54 31.26 16.13
CA SER A 303 -0.21 31.34 15.53
C SER A 303 0.39 32.74 15.65
N PRO A 304 1.61 32.85 16.20
CA PRO A 304 2.32 34.14 16.28
C PRO A 304 2.74 34.68 14.91
N GLU A 305 2.86 33.81 13.91
CA GLU A 305 3.29 34.17 12.55
C GLU A 305 2.13 34.74 11.70
N MET A 306 0.87 34.57 12.16
CA MET A 306 -0.29 35.05 11.43
C MET A 306 -0.49 36.56 11.59
N PRO A 307 -0.79 37.30 10.47
CA PRO A 307 -1.15 38.70 10.53
C PRO A 307 -2.36 38.93 11.44
N GLU A 308 -2.41 40.02 12.16
CA GLU A 308 -3.51 40.37 13.08
C GLU A 308 -4.89 40.29 12.40
N TYR A 309 -4.96 40.73 11.15
CA TYR A 309 -6.17 40.63 10.35
C TYR A 309 -6.68 39.17 10.22
N SER A 310 -5.80 38.21 9.93
CA SER A 310 -6.17 36.80 9.82
C SER A 310 -6.58 36.21 11.18
N ARG A 311 -5.88 36.61 12.26
CA ARG A 311 -6.25 36.20 13.63
C ARG A 311 -7.64 36.69 14.02
N ARG A 312 -8.00 37.91 13.62
CA ARG A 312 -9.34 38.48 13.88
C ARG A 312 -10.42 37.70 13.10
N ILE A 313 -10.21 37.42 11.81
CA ILE A 313 -11.13 36.59 11.01
C ILE A 313 -11.33 35.22 11.64
N ALA A 314 -10.23 34.62 12.08
CA ALA A 314 -10.26 33.31 12.70
C ALA A 314 -11.04 33.30 14.01
N LEU A 315 -10.82 34.31 14.87
CA LEU A 315 -11.58 34.50 16.12
C LEU A 315 -13.07 34.67 15.87
N ASP A 316 -13.45 35.52 14.90
CA ASP A 316 -14.84 35.76 14.53
C ASP A 316 -15.49 34.46 14.03
N ALA A 317 -14.78 33.67 13.21
CA ALA A 317 -15.26 32.38 12.73
C ALA A 317 -15.46 31.37 13.86
N LEU A 318 -14.52 31.27 14.81
CA LEU A 318 -14.62 30.39 15.97
C LEU A 318 -15.81 30.79 16.85
N THR A 319 -15.94 32.09 17.15
CA THR A 319 -17.04 32.65 17.97
C THR A 319 -18.39 32.39 17.31
N LYS A 320 -18.53 32.68 16.03
CA LYS A 320 -19.77 32.42 15.26
C LYS A 320 -20.17 30.95 15.28
N ASN A 321 -19.21 30.05 15.32
CA ASN A 321 -19.45 28.60 15.40
C ASN A 321 -19.47 28.05 16.83
N ARG A 322 -19.45 28.94 17.84
CA ARG A 322 -19.51 28.59 19.27
C ARG A 322 -18.35 27.70 19.74
N TYR A 323 -17.16 27.85 19.16
CA TYR A 323 -15.96 27.18 19.63
C TYR A 323 -15.23 28.06 20.64
N PRO A 324 -14.73 27.47 21.76
CA PRO A 324 -13.94 28.20 22.73
C PRO A 324 -12.66 28.73 22.08
N ALA A 325 -12.35 29.99 22.31
CA ALA A 325 -11.10 30.64 21.89
C ALA A 325 -10.00 30.54 22.97
N ASP A 326 -10.16 29.60 23.92
CA ASP A 326 -9.20 29.32 24.98
C ASP A 326 -7.97 28.59 24.41
N PRO A 327 -6.73 29.09 24.65
CA PRO A 327 -5.52 28.48 24.14
C PRO A 327 -5.30 27.01 24.57
N GLY A 328 -5.67 26.65 25.81
CA GLY A 328 -5.56 25.29 26.31
C GLY A 328 -6.53 24.32 25.62
N TYR A 329 -7.78 24.77 25.42
CA TYR A 329 -8.75 24.00 24.65
C TYR A 329 -8.29 23.77 23.21
N ILE A 330 -7.80 24.81 22.55
CA ILE A 330 -7.34 24.73 21.15
C ILE A 330 -6.14 23.78 21.05
N GLU A 331 -5.17 23.89 21.94
CA GLU A 331 -4.00 23.00 21.98
C GLU A 331 -4.43 21.53 22.12
N GLN A 332 -5.26 21.23 23.12
CA GLN A 332 -5.73 19.86 23.32
C GLN A 332 -6.52 19.35 22.12
N ARG A 333 -7.35 20.20 21.53
CA ARG A 333 -8.15 19.85 20.35
C ARG A 333 -7.30 19.50 19.13
N LEU A 334 -6.25 20.29 18.84
CA LEU A 334 -5.32 20.03 17.74
C LEU A 334 -4.49 18.76 18.00
N PHE A 335 -4.11 18.52 19.27
CA PHE A 335 -3.42 17.30 19.69
C PHE A 335 -4.27 16.06 19.43
N ASP A 336 -5.51 16.06 19.95
CA ASP A 336 -6.43 14.94 19.78
C ASP A 336 -6.74 14.68 18.29
N ARG A 337 -6.97 15.74 17.52
CA ARG A 337 -7.17 15.65 16.08
C ARG A 337 -6.01 15.02 15.34
N SER A 338 -4.79 15.45 15.67
CA SER A 338 -3.60 14.85 15.06
C SER A 338 -3.51 13.34 15.33
N LYS A 339 -3.78 12.93 16.58
CA LYS A 339 -3.80 11.52 16.97
C LYS A 339 -4.92 10.73 16.30
N GLU A 340 -6.14 11.25 16.26
CA GLU A 340 -7.28 10.60 15.58
C GLU A 340 -6.97 10.29 14.10
N TYR A 341 -6.34 11.23 13.38
CA TYR A 341 -5.90 11.00 12.01
C TYR A 341 -4.70 10.04 11.92
N LEU A 342 -3.74 10.17 12.84
CA LEU A 342 -2.56 9.29 12.90
C LEU A 342 -2.94 7.84 13.15
N LEU A 343 -3.93 7.58 13.99
CA LEU A 343 -4.38 6.23 14.33
C LEU A 343 -5.44 5.68 13.37
N GLY A 344 -5.92 6.49 12.44
CA GLY A 344 -6.95 6.08 11.48
C GLY A 344 -8.35 5.96 12.09
N GLU A 345 -8.59 6.61 13.22
CA GLU A 345 -9.89 6.65 13.90
C GLU A 345 -10.89 7.55 13.16
N ARG A 346 -10.43 8.30 12.17
CA ARG A 346 -11.24 9.13 11.29
C ARG A 346 -11.24 8.65 9.86
N PHE A 347 -12.34 8.93 9.17
CA PHE A 347 -12.44 8.75 7.74
C PHE A 347 -12.09 10.05 7.02
N TYR A 348 -11.38 9.94 5.90
CA TYR A 348 -11.21 11.07 5.01
C TYR A 348 -12.48 11.24 4.16
N PRO A 349 -13.08 12.44 4.10
CA PRO A 349 -14.24 12.68 3.24
C PRO A 349 -13.91 12.34 1.79
N GLY A 350 -14.73 11.52 1.14
CA GLY A 350 -14.50 11.09 -0.26
C GLY A 350 -13.65 9.84 -0.44
N ALA A 351 -13.18 9.18 0.64
CA ALA A 351 -12.34 7.97 0.61
C ALA A 351 -13.06 6.69 0.13
N VAL A 352 -14.26 6.78 -0.39
CA VAL A 352 -15.11 5.62 -0.75
C VAL A 352 -14.50 4.75 -1.87
N LEU A 353 -13.52 5.28 -2.65
CA LEU A 353 -12.87 4.60 -3.79
C LEU A 353 -11.37 4.33 -3.58
N GLY A 354 -10.89 4.39 -2.35
CA GLY A 354 -9.50 4.03 -2.03
C GLY A 354 -8.46 5.13 -2.22
N ASN A 355 -8.60 6.06 -3.16
CA ASN A 355 -7.68 7.17 -3.39
C ASN A 355 -8.33 8.53 -3.13
N VAL A 356 -7.54 9.48 -2.64
CA VAL A 356 -7.97 10.84 -2.29
C VAL A 356 -7.01 11.86 -2.86
N THR A 357 -7.54 13.02 -3.30
CA THR A 357 -6.71 14.13 -3.76
C THR A 357 -6.34 15.03 -2.58
N ILE A 358 -5.06 15.19 -2.33
CA ILE A 358 -4.49 16.15 -1.38
C ILE A 358 -3.88 17.30 -2.15
N TRP A 359 -4.23 18.53 -1.77
CA TRP A 359 -3.71 19.74 -2.40
C TRP A 359 -2.56 20.37 -1.60
N ASN A 360 -1.52 20.80 -2.34
CA ASN A 360 -0.38 21.54 -1.79
C ASN A 360 -0.10 22.77 -2.65
N PHE A 361 0.37 23.85 -2.01
CA PHE A 361 0.89 25.00 -2.75
C PHE A 361 2.39 24.78 -3.06
N ASN A 362 2.75 24.81 -4.33
CA ASN A 362 4.15 24.72 -4.75
C ASN A 362 4.75 26.14 -4.84
N ALA A 363 5.73 26.42 -3.97
CA ALA A 363 6.37 27.73 -3.90
C ALA A 363 7.12 28.12 -5.19
N LYS A 364 7.71 27.14 -5.90
CA LYS A 364 8.49 27.39 -7.13
C LYS A 364 7.59 27.76 -8.30
N THR A 365 6.51 26.99 -8.50
CA THR A 365 5.54 27.25 -9.60
C THR A 365 4.48 28.26 -9.23
N LYS A 366 4.35 28.63 -7.94
CA LYS A 366 3.30 29.48 -7.36
C LYS A 366 1.89 29.00 -7.66
N ARG A 367 1.69 27.69 -7.69
CA ARG A 367 0.42 27.05 -8.05
C ARG A 367 0.02 25.96 -7.05
N MET A 368 -1.28 25.76 -6.94
CA MET A 368 -1.83 24.59 -6.27
C MET A 368 -1.56 23.32 -7.09
N VAL A 369 -1.04 22.30 -6.45
CA VAL A 369 -0.71 21.02 -7.09
C VAL A 369 -1.47 19.90 -6.37
N PRO A 370 -2.26 19.09 -7.11
CA PRO A 370 -2.93 17.93 -6.55
C PRO A 370 -1.95 16.76 -6.44
N ALA A 371 -2.07 15.99 -5.36
CA ALA A 371 -1.43 14.69 -5.19
C ALA A 371 -2.51 13.64 -4.93
N ASN A 372 -2.62 12.64 -5.81
CA ASN A 372 -3.57 11.54 -5.63
C ASN A 372 -2.88 10.42 -4.84
N VAL A 373 -3.36 10.17 -3.64
CA VAL A 373 -2.74 9.22 -2.70
C VAL A 373 -3.80 8.26 -2.12
N PRO A 374 -3.41 7.06 -1.66
CA PRO A 374 -4.32 6.19 -0.92
C PRO A 374 -4.90 6.91 0.30
N ALA A 375 -6.18 6.64 0.62
CA ALA A 375 -6.90 7.29 1.71
C ALA A 375 -6.16 7.18 3.05
N GLU A 376 -5.55 6.04 3.34
CA GLU A 376 -4.75 5.85 4.54
C GLU A 376 -3.52 6.77 4.57
N THR A 377 -2.85 6.95 3.45
CA THR A 377 -1.72 7.89 3.32
C THR A 377 -2.21 9.33 3.49
N ALA A 378 -3.39 9.68 2.93
CA ALA A 378 -3.99 10.99 3.11
C ALA A 378 -4.24 11.33 4.59
N LEU A 379 -4.75 10.36 5.39
CA LEU A 379 -4.93 10.54 6.83
C LEU A 379 -3.62 10.88 7.54
N ARG A 380 -2.52 10.19 7.20
CA ARG A 380 -1.19 10.47 7.79
C ARG A 380 -0.64 11.83 7.39
N ILE A 381 -0.88 12.28 6.15
CA ILE A 381 -0.54 13.63 5.69
C ILE A 381 -1.35 14.68 6.47
N VAL A 382 -2.64 14.45 6.68
CA VAL A 382 -3.46 15.36 7.49
C VAL A 382 -3.00 15.38 8.95
N ALA A 383 -2.66 14.22 9.53
CA ALA A 383 -2.08 14.13 10.87
C ALA A 383 -0.80 14.98 10.99
N SER A 384 0.13 14.86 10.04
CA SER A 384 1.38 15.62 10.04
C SER A 384 1.14 17.12 9.90
N ARG A 385 0.14 17.54 9.11
CA ARG A 385 -0.26 18.95 9.00
C ARG A 385 -0.82 19.47 10.33
N ARG A 386 -1.68 18.70 11.01
CA ARG A 386 -2.26 19.11 12.30
C ARG A 386 -1.24 19.14 13.42
N ALA A 387 -0.33 18.18 13.46
CA ALA A 387 0.78 18.19 14.40
C ALA A 387 1.73 19.38 14.17
N ALA A 388 1.95 19.76 12.92
CA ALA A 388 2.72 20.97 12.61
C ALA A 388 1.97 22.25 13.05
N ASP A 389 0.64 22.33 12.86
CA ASP A 389 -0.19 23.43 13.38
C ASP A 389 -0.10 23.53 14.90
N LEU A 390 -0.17 22.40 15.59
CA LEU A 390 -0.04 22.30 17.04
C LEU A 390 1.33 22.76 17.53
N TYR A 391 2.42 22.28 16.89
CA TYR A 391 3.78 22.64 17.26
C TYR A 391 4.07 24.13 17.00
N GLU A 392 3.54 24.72 15.93
CA GLU A 392 3.62 26.15 15.64
C GLU A 392 2.94 26.98 16.75
N VAL A 393 1.78 26.54 17.27
CA VAL A 393 1.01 27.24 18.30
C VAL A 393 1.64 27.08 19.69
N ARG A 394 2.16 25.90 20.03
CA ARG A 394 2.73 25.58 21.35
C ARG A 394 4.01 24.75 21.21
N PRO A 395 5.11 25.39 20.76
CA PRO A 395 6.43 24.74 20.60
C PRO A 395 7.12 24.40 21.94
N ASP A 396 6.67 25.04 23.04
CA ASP A 396 7.19 24.88 24.40
C ASP A 396 6.88 23.51 25.02
N LEU A 397 5.90 22.77 24.50
CA LEU A 397 5.49 21.49 25.04
C LEU A 397 6.20 20.33 24.31
N GLN A 398 7.00 19.57 25.06
CA GLN A 398 7.75 18.41 24.53
C GLN A 398 6.83 17.40 23.82
N ARG A 399 5.63 17.09 24.38
CA ARG A 399 4.66 16.18 23.76
C ARG A 399 4.22 16.62 22.36
N ASN A 400 4.15 17.94 22.12
CA ASN A 400 3.74 18.50 20.84
C ASN A 400 4.87 18.35 19.81
N ARG A 401 6.14 18.55 20.25
CA ARG A 401 7.33 18.30 19.43
C ARG A 401 7.41 16.81 19.03
N GLU A 402 7.23 15.91 19.98
CA GLU A 402 7.28 14.47 19.72
C GLU A 402 6.19 14.04 18.74
N LEU A 403 4.94 14.50 18.93
CA LEU A 403 3.85 14.20 18.00
C LEU A 403 4.11 14.80 16.60
N TYR A 404 4.66 16.03 16.56
CA TYR A 404 5.06 16.65 15.30
C TYR A 404 6.10 15.83 14.58
N LEU A 405 7.22 15.48 15.21
CA LEU A 405 8.29 14.69 14.60
C LEU A 405 7.78 13.31 14.16
N LEU A 406 7.07 12.58 15.03
CA LEU A 406 6.50 11.27 14.71
C LEU A 406 5.63 11.31 13.44
N THR A 407 4.72 12.29 13.36
CA THR A 407 3.82 12.42 12.22
C THR A 407 4.54 12.86 10.94
N GLN A 408 5.61 13.66 11.02
CA GLN A 408 6.44 14.01 9.87
C GLN A 408 7.16 12.77 9.32
N PHE A 409 7.79 11.97 10.17
CA PHE A 409 8.43 10.72 9.75
C PHE A 409 7.43 9.74 9.12
N GLU A 410 6.25 9.58 9.75
CA GLU A 410 5.20 8.69 9.23
C GLU A 410 4.71 9.13 7.84
N ALA A 411 4.39 10.41 7.67
CA ALA A 411 3.91 10.94 6.39
C ALA A 411 5.01 10.92 5.31
N ALA A 412 6.23 11.33 5.63
CA ALA A 412 7.35 11.36 4.70
C ALA A 412 7.68 9.95 4.18
N LYS A 413 7.79 8.97 5.10
CA LYS A 413 8.13 7.61 4.71
C LYS A 413 7.00 6.89 3.98
N ARG A 414 5.74 7.14 4.33
CA ARG A 414 4.60 6.61 3.55
C ARG A 414 4.57 7.16 2.13
N LEU A 415 4.85 8.45 1.94
CA LEU A 415 4.94 9.06 0.61
C LEU A 415 6.12 8.54 -0.21
N ALA A 416 7.27 8.33 0.41
CA ALA A 416 8.43 7.75 -0.24
C ALA A 416 8.20 6.27 -0.61
N GLY A 417 7.41 5.56 0.18
CA GLY A 417 7.20 4.12 0.07
C GLY A 417 8.31 3.30 0.74
N PRO A 418 8.16 1.96 0.77
CA PRO A 418 9.04 1.09 1.54
C PRO A 418 10.47 1.04 1.01
N SER A 419 10.65 1.08 -0.30
CA SER A 419 11.96 0.82 -0.95
C SER A 419 12.80 2.06 -1.15
N ARG A 420 12.17 3.25 -1.21
CA ARG A 420 12.88 4.52 -1.42
C ARG A 420 13.36 5.08 -0.08
N LYS A 421 14.65 5.39 0.00
CA LYS A 421 15.22 6.05 1.18
C LYS A 421 14.72 7.50 1.28
N LEU A 422 14.63 8.00 2.51
CA LEU A 422 14.37 9.40 2.79
C LEU A 422 15.58 10.26 2.41
N ASP A 423 15.32 11.50 2.05
CA ASP A 423 16.36 12.55 1.97
C ASP A 423 16.69 12.99 3.40
N VAL A 424 17.67 12.32 4.00
CA VAL A 424 18.01 12.49 5.41
C VAL A 424 18.52 13.89 5.70
N ASP A 425 19.34 14.48 4.81
CA ASP A 425 19.90 15.82 5.03
C ASP A 425 18.79 16.86 5.10
N SER A 426 17.88 16.81 4.14
CA SER A 426 16.72 17.70 4.11
C SER A 426 15.83 17.55 5.35
N ILE A 427 15.66 16.32 5.85
CA ILE A 427 14.85 16.05 7.06
C ILE A 427 15.54 16.59 8.30
N VAL A 428 16.82 16.30 8.50
CA VAL A 428 17.60 16.76 9.66
C VAL A 428 17.63 18.28 9.72
N GLU A 429 17.88 18.95 8.58
CA GLU A 429 17.89 20.39 8.49
C GLU A 429 16.51 21.02 8.74
N SER A 430 15.46 20.48 8.10
CA SER A 430 14.10 21.04 8.19
C SER A 430 13.45 20.83 9.55
N LEU A 431 13.66 19.67 10.18
CA LEU A 431 13.08 19.33 11.48
C LEU A 431 13.99 19.71 12.66
N LYS A 432 15.25 20.05 12.41
CA LYS A 432 16.26 20.39 13.42
C LYS A 432 16.35 19.33 14.53
N VAL A 433 16.54 18.07 14.12
CA VAL A 433 16.59 16.90 15.01
C VAL A 433 18.03 16.43 15.22
N ASP A 434 18.32 15.95 16.42
CA ASP A 434 19.54 15.22 16.76
C ASP A 434 19.27 13.70 16.87
N ALA A 435 20.31 12.93 17.13
CA ALA A 435 20.21 11.49 17.22
C ALA A 435 19.33 11.01 18.41
N ASN A 436 19.34 11.74 19.53
CA ASN A 436 18.52 11.39 20.70
C ASN A 436 17.03 11.68 20.44
N ASP A 437 16.72 12.81 19.81
CA ASP A 437 15.35 13.11 19.36
C ASP A 437 14.81 11.95 18.51
N VAL A 438 15.59 11.52 17.49
CA VAL A 438 15.16 10.47 16.56
C VAL A 438 15.07 9.11 17.24
N GLU A 439 15.93 8.80 18.19
CA GLU A 439 15.86 7.57 19.00
C GLU A 439 14.56 7.53 19.84
N ASN A 440 14.22 8.63 20.50
CA ASN A 440 12.96 8.73 21.25
C ASN A 440 11.73 8.55 20.35
N ILE A 441 11.77 9.16 19.16
CA ILE A 441 10.69 8.99 18.18
C ILE A 441 10.63 7.55 17.65
N LEU A 442 11.77 6.87 17.45
CA LEU A 442 11.81 5.46 17.06
C LEU A 442 11.12 4.59 18.12
N GLN A 443 11.43 4.82 19.40
CA GLN A 443 10.76 4.10 20.48
C GLN A 443 9.24 4.33 20.45
N TYR A 444 8.81 5.59 20.35
CA TYR A 444 7.39 5.94 20.32
C TYR A 444 6.69 5.38 19.07
N ALA A 445 7.36 5.40 17.91
CA ALA A 445 6.84 4.80 16.68
C ALA A 445 6.63 3.28 16.80
N MET A 446 7.55 2.57 17.49
CA MET A 446 7.41 1.13 17.76
C MET A 446 6.26 0.84 18.74
N GLU A 447 6.13 1.61 19.82
CA GLU A 447 5.04 1.48 20.79
C GLU A 447 3.65 1.69 20.13
N MET A 448 3.56 2.64 19.19
CA MET A 448 2.34 2.95 18.44
C MET A 448 2.16 2.08 17.19
N GLU A 449 3.05 1.14 16.93
CA GLU A 449 3.06 0.28 15.72
C GLU A 449 3.12 1.04 14.38
N LEU A 450 3.67 2.24 14.37
CA LEU A 450 3.85 3.08 13.19
C LEU A 450 5.13 2.71 12.43
N VAL A 451 5.07 1.56 11.75
CA VAL A 451 6.23 1.00 11.03
C VAL A 451 6.88 1.99 10.06
N PRO A 452 6.14 2.75 9.22
CA PRO A 452 6.76 3.74 8.34
C PRO A 452 7.60 4.79 9.09
N ALA A 453 7.08 5.33 10.19
CA ALA A 453 7.83 6.28 11.01
C ALA A 453 9.09 5.64 11.59
N ALA A 454 8.98 4.42 12.15
CA ALA A 454 10.11 3.69 12.71
C ALA A 454 11.21 3.40 11.67
N VAL A 455 10.83 3.00 10.44
CA VAL A 455 11.76 2.81 9.31
C VAL A 455 12.46 4.13 8.95
N GLY A 456 11.71 5.24 8.88
CA GLY A 456 12.26 6.57 8.63
C GLY A 456 13.27 7.00 9.70
N CYS A 457 12.96 6.75 10.98
CA CYS A 457 13.90 7.01 12.08
C CYS A 457 15.18 6.18 11.96
N CYS A 458 15.09 4.89 11.63
CA CYS A 458 16.27 4.04 11.40
C CYS A 458 17.14 4.59 10.23
N GLU A 459 16.53 5.04 9.14
CA GLU A 459 17.27 5.63 8.01
C GLU A 459 18.04 6.90 8.41
N VAL A 460 17.43 7.73 9.26
CA VAL A 460 18.08 8.93 9.79
C VAL A 460 19.18 8.59 10.79
N LEU A 461 18.90 7.71 11.76
CA LEU A 461 19.89 7.25 12.76
C LEU A 461 21.10 6.59 12.10
N GLY A 462 20.93 5.87 11.01
CA GLY A 462 22.02 5.29 10.23
C GLY A 462 22.97 6.32 9.62
N LYS A 463 22.59 7.60 9.56
CA LYS A 463 23.42 8.67 9.01
C LYS A 463 23.99 9.61 10.09
N ILE A 464 23.16 9.97 11.08
CA ILE A 464 23.56 10.92 12.13
C ILE A 464 23.93 10.26 13.46
N GLY A 465 23.65 8.95 13.59
CA GLY A 465 23.95 8.18 14.79
C GLY A 465 25.42 7.86 14.95
N SER A 466 25.83 7.61 16.19
CA SER A 466 27.17 7.13 16.55
C SER A 466 27.08 5.79 17.30
N ALA A 467 28.24 5.12 17.49
CA ALA A 467 28.32 3.87 18.24
C ALA A 467 27.80 4.01 19.69
N GLU A 468 27.81 5.20 20.25
CA GLU A 468 27.29 5.48 21.60
C GLU A 468 25.79 5.17 21.73
N LEU A 469 25.02 5.34 20.67
CA LEU A 469 23.59 4.99 20.64
C LEU A 469 23.35 3.48 20.88
N LEU A 470 24.35 2.65 20.57
CA LEU A 470 24.27 1.19 20.74
C LEU A 470 24.75 0.73 22.12
N MET A 471 25.53 1.57 22.84
CA MET A 471 26.09 1.29 24.17
C MET A 471 25.03 1.55 25.24
N GLY A 472 24.03 0.69 25.35
CA GLY A 472 23.02 0.78 26.40
C GLY A 472 23.57 0.46 27.81
N THR A 473 22.68 0.29 28.77
CA THR A 473 23.03 -0.32 30.06
C THR A 473 23.35 -1.80 29.85
N SER A 474 24.21 -2.38 30.69
CA SER A 474 24.68 -3.77 30.57
C SER A 474 23.56 -4.85 30.47
N THR A 475 22.33 -4.49 30.77
CA THR A 475 21.21 -5.43 30.86
C THR A 475 20.10 -5.20 29.84
N LYS A 476 20.07 -4.06 29.09
CA LYS A 476 19.03 -3.73 28.15
C LYS A 476 19.59 -3.19 26.85
N PRO A 477 19.28 -3.82 25.68
CA PRO A 477 19.60 -3.25 24.38
C PRO A 477 18.95 -1.87 24.17
N ARG A 478 19.58 -1.06 23.34
CA ARG A 478 19.04 0.25 22.94
C ARG A 478 17.94 0.11 21.90
N THR A 479 17.15 1.16 21.72
CA THR A 479 15.95 1.20 20.87
C THR A 479 16.22 0.72 19.44
N LEU A 480 17.39 1.04 18.86
CA LEU A 480 17.75 0.59 17.52
C LEU A 480 17.96 -0.94 17.45
N VAL A 481 18.46 -1.56 18.53
CA VAL A 481 18.57 -3.03 18.64
C VAL A 481 17.20 -3.65 18.91
N ASP A 482 16.32 -2.99 19.68
CA ASP A 482 14.96 -3.44 19.93
C ASP A 482 14.15 -3.47 18.61
N ALA A 483 14.44 -2.56 17.65
CA ALA A 483 13.86 -2.58 16.32
C ALA A 483 14.23 -3.84 15.50
N ILE A 484 15.41 -4.44 15.74
CA ILE A 484 15.78 -5.76 15.19
C ILE A 484 14.81 -6.85 15.64
N LEU A 485 14.33 -6.78 16.89
CA LEU A 485 13.44 -7.77 17.49
C LEU A 485 11.95 -7.47 17.30
N PHE A 486 11.59 -6.40 16.59
CA PHE A 486 10.21 -5.94 16.47
C PHE A 486 9.30 -6.89 15.68
N GLY A 487 9.86 -7.60 14.69
CA GLY A 487 9.13 -8.61 13.91
C GLY A 487 8.51 -8.10 12.61
N ASP A 488 8.73 -6.85 12.23
CA ASP A 488 8.40 -6.34 10.90
C ASP A 488 9.63 -6.31 10.00
N ARG A 489 9.55 -6.88 8.81
CA ARG A 489 10.70 -7.07 7.90
C ARG A 489 11.33 -5.77 7.43
N TYR A 490 10.53 -4.74 7.14
CA TYR A 490 11.07 -3.45 6.70
C TYR A 490 11.79 -2.75 7.83
N LEU A 491 11.22 -2.78 9.05
CA LEU A 491 11.85 -2.17 10.23
C LEU A 491 13.12 -2.93 10.64
N GLN A 492 13.07 -4.26 10.66
CA GLN A 492 14.23 -5.12 10.95
C GLN A 492 15.39 -4.83 10.00
N PHE A 493 15.09 -4.78 8.68
CA PHE A 493 16.11 -4.48 7.68
C PHE A 493 16.64 -3.05 7.80
N ALA A 494 15.79 -2.06 8.02
CA ALA A 494 16.21 -0.67 8.21
C ALA A 494 17.11 -0.50 9.45
N ALA A 495 16.77 -1.15 10.55
CA ALA A 495 17.58 -1.13 11.77
C ALA A 495 18.94 -1.79 11.55
N MET A 496 19.00 -2.95 10.88
CA MET A 496 20.24 -3.61 10.49
C MET A 496 21.11 -2.71 9.61
N GLN A 497 20.52 -2.05 8.61
CA GLN A 497 21.23 -1.11 7.75
C GLN A 497 21.73 0.13 8.51
N ALA A 498 20.95 0.62 9.47
CA ALA A 498 21.39 1.73 10.34
C ALA A 498 22.61 1.33 11.17
N ILE A 499 22.61 0.15 11.78
CA ILE A 499 23.75 -0.36 12.54
C ILE A 499 24.97 -0.58 11.64
N ASN A 500 24.77 -1.11 10.43
CA ASN A 500 25.85 -1.25 9.45
C ASN A 500 26.48 0.12 9.07
N ASN A 501 25.66 1.15 8.94
CA ASN A 501 26.12 2.49 8.57
C ASN A 501 26.84 3.20 9.75
N ILE A 502 26.38 2.98 11.00
CA ILE A 502 27.02 3.44 12.22
C ILE A 502 28.38 2.76 12.40
N ASP A 503 28.49 1.49 11.96
CA ASP A 503 29.72 0.69 11.94
C ASP A 503 30.39 0.55 13.30
N PRO A 504 29.75 -0.03 14.31
CA PRO A 504 30.33 -0.21 15.63
C PRO A 504 31.50 -1.20 15.58
N GLN A 505 32.67 -0.77 16.02
CA GLN A 505 33.90 -1.56 16.03
C GLN A 505 34.17 -2.21 17.39
N GLN A 506 33.21 -2.22 18.29
CA GLN A 506 33.25 -2.82 19.61
C GLN A 506 31.93 -3.48 19.97
N ALA A 507 31.99 -4.45 20.89
CA ALA A 507 30.82 -5.16 21.38
C ALA A 507 29.79 -4.21 22.03
N TYR A 508 28.51 -4.41 21.75
CA TYR A 508 27.42 -3.68 22.36
C TYR A 508 26.28 -4.65 22.74
N PRO A 509 25.40 -4.27 23.69
CA PRO A 509 24.29 -5.12 24.10
C PRO A 509 23.36 -5.48 22.93
N GLY A 510 23.19 -6.78 22.69
CA GLY A 510 22.31 -7.28 21.62
C GLY A 510 22.95 -7.41 20.23
N SER A 511 24.29 -7.24 20.10
CA SER A 511 25.00 -7.43 18.81
C SER A 511 24.74 -8.80 18.16
N SER A 512 24.57 -9.86 18.95
CA SER A 512 24.24 -11.20 18.46
C SER A 512 22.89 -11.30 17.75
N TYR A 513 21.91 -10.48 18.13
CA TYR A 513 20.60 -10.44 17.44
C TYR A 513 20.73 -9.90 16.02
N VAL A 514 21.65 -8.97 15.79
CA VAL A 514 21.88 -8.39 14.47
C VAL A 514 22.44 -9.45 13.50
N VAL A 515 23.40 -10.26 13.96
CA VAL A 515 23.91 -11.40 13.18
C VAL A 515 22.82 -12.42 12.93
N SER A 516 22.05 -12.78 13.95
CA SER A 516 20.96 -13.74 13.81
C SER A 516 19.90 -13.25 12.80
N LEU A 517 19.61 -11.94 12.76
CA LEU A 517 18.73 -11.35 11.78
C LEU A 517 19.33 -11.39 10.38
N ALA A 518 20.59 -11.00 10.20
CA ALA A 518 21.25 -11.02 8.91
C ALA A 518 21.29 -12.42 8.31
N VAL A 519 21.67 -13.41 9.11
CA VAL A 519 21.65 -14.83 8.72
C VAL A 519 20.23 -15.28 8.39
N TYR A 520 19.23 -14.84 9.14
CA TYR A 520 17.83 -15.17 8.85
C TYR A 520 17.36 -14.56 7.53
N LEU A 521 17.61 -13.26 7.29
CA LEU A 521 17.20 -12.58 6.05
C LEU A 521 17.92 -13.14 4.82
N SER A 522 19.17 -13.57 4.96
CA SER A 522 19.97 -14.13 3.87
C SER A 522 19.41 -15.45 3.33
N GLN A 523 18.61 -16.19 4.11
CA GLN A 523 17.99 -17.46 3.70
C GLN A 523 16.75 -17.27 2.80
N SER A 524 16.41 -16.04 2.36
CA SER A 524 15.24 -15.78 1.53
C SER A 524 15.37 -16.38 0.13
N GLU A 525 14.34 -17.08 -0.32
CA GLU A 525 14.17 -17.57 -1.69
C GLU A 525 13.46 -16.55 -2.59
N ASN A 526 13.19 -15.34 -2.08
CA ASN A 526 12.59 -14.20 -2.78
C ASN A 526 11.14 -14.42 -3.26
N ARG A 527 10.38 -15.30 -2.62
CA ARG A 527 8.98 -15.56 -2.95
C ARG A 527 8.11 -15.59 -1.68
N PRO A 528 6.90 -15.00 -1.71
CA PRO A 528 6.00 -15.04 -0.55
C PRO A 528 5.60 -16.48 -0.25
N ALA A 529 5.66 -16.89 1.02
CA ALA A 529 5.29 -18.21 1.46
C ALA A 529 4.24 -18.18 2.58
N GLY A 530 3.43 -19.22 2.66
CA GLY A 530 2.47 -19.47 3.72
C GLY A 530 2.66 -20.88 4.28
N LEU A 531 2.53 -21.03 5.59
CA LEU A 531 2.73 -22.30 6.29
C LEU A 531 1.42 -22.81 6.85
N VAL A 532 1.10 -24.08 6.56
CA VAL A 532 -0.10 -24.78 7.01
C VAL A 532 0.28 -25.89 7.98
N GLY A 533 -0.34 -25.91 9.16
CA GLY A 533 -0.19 -26.98 10.14
C GLY A 533 -1.47 -27.80 10.26
N HIS A 534 -1.43 -29.07 9.87
CA HIS A 534 -2.53 -30.01 10.01
C HIS A 534 -2.01 -31.43 10.23
N VAL A 535 -2.61 -32.21 11.17
CA VAL A 535 -2.17 -33.59 11.48
C VAL A 535 -2.26 -34.56 10.29
N SER A 536 -3.19 -34.34 9.38
CA SER A 536 -3.29 -35.07 8.11
C SER A 536 -2.50 -34.37 7.03
N GLU A 537 -1.49 -35.04 6.48
CA GLU A 537 -0.64 -34.53 5.41
C GLU A 537 -1.45 -34.13 4.16
N GLY A 538 -2.39 -34.99 3.71
CA GLY A 538 -3.19 -34.72 2.53
C GLY A 538 -4.07 -33.47 2.65
N ILE A 539 -4.69 -33.24 3.82
CA ILE A 539 -5.47 -32.03 4.07
C ILE A 539 -4.53 -30.81 4.13
N GLY A 540 -3.40 -30.92 4.83
CA GLY A 540 -2.39 -29.86 4.88
C GLY A 540 -1.91 -29.45 3.50
N GLN A 541 -1.61 -30.42 2.63
CA GLN A 541 -1.20 -30.19 1.24
C GLN A 541 -2.31 -29.52 0.39
N THR A 542 -3.58 -29.87 0.60
CA THR A 542 -4.71 -29.26 -0.09
C THR A 542 -4.81 -27.75 0.22
N TYR A 543 -4.69 -27.37 1.50
CA TYR A 543 -4.65 -25.95 1.88
C TYR A 543 -3.39 -25.23 1.39
N ALA A 544 -2.24 -25.92 1.36
CA ALA A 544 -1.00 -25.37 0.82
C ALA A 544 -1.11 -25.13 -0.70
N ALA A 545 -1.74 -26.05 -1.44
CA ALA A 545 -2.04 -25.88 -2.85
C ALA A 545 -2.97 -24.69 -3.12
N ALA A 546 -4.01 -24.52 -2.30
CA ALA A 546 -4.90 -23.36 -2.40
C ALA A 546 -4.18 -22.00 -2.17
N LEU A 547 -3.23 -21.95 -1.24
CA LEU A 547 -2.35 -20.77 -1.10
C LEU A 547 -1.52 -20.54 -2.36
N SER A 548 -1.02 -21.59 -2.98
CA SER A 548 -0.24 -21.49 -4.23
C SER A 548 -1.07 -20.96 -5.40
N SER A 549 -2.33 -21.38 -5.51
CA SER A 549 -3.30 -20.82 -6.46
C SER A 549 -3.56 -19.31 -6.22
N ALA A 550 -3.47 -18.85 -4.97
CA ALA A 550 -3.58 -17.44 -4.60
C ALA A 550 -2.25 -16.66 -4.73
N GLY A 551 -1.20 -17.25 -5.33
CA GLY A 551 0.10 -16.61 -5.56
C GLY A 551 1.05 -16.60 -4.37
N VAL A 552 0.80 -17.42 -3.35
CA VAL A 552 1.63 -17.56 -2.15
C VAL A 552 2.13 -19.01 -2.04
N PHE A 553 3.43 -19.23 -2.04
CA PHE A 553 3.98 -20.59 -1.97
C PHE A 553 3.56 -21.29 -0.67
N GLY A 554 2.68 -22.28 -0.80
CA GLY A 554 2.14 -23.04 0.33
C GLY A 554 3.08 -24.18 0.74
N GLN A 555 3.34 -24.28 2.04
CA GLN A 555 4.04 -25.41 2.66
C GLN A 555 3.14 -26.01 3.73
N SER A 556 3.19 -27.34 3.92
CA SER A 556 2.44 -28.02 4.98
C SER A 556 3.34 -28.85 5.86
N VAL A 557 2.99 -28.94 7.15
CA VAL A 557 3.66 -29.77 8.16
C VAL A 557 2.64 -30.41 9.08
N THR A 558 3.00 -31.52 9.71
CA THR A 558 2.07 -32.37 10.43
C THR A 558 2.14 -32.24 11.95
N THR A 559 3.18 -31.59 12.49
CA THR A 559 3.35 -31.40 13.94
C THR A 559 3.63 -29.95 14.31
N GLY A 560 3.25 -29.53 15.53
CA GLY A 560 3.53 -28.19 16.03
C GLY A 560 5.03 -27.88 16.12
N ARG A 561 5.88 -28.88 16.39
CA ARG A 561 7.36 -28.72 16.43
C ARG A 561 7.92 -28.41 15.04
N GLU A 562 7.48 -29.14 14.01
CA GLU A 562 7.88 -28.88 12.63
C GLU A 562 7.37 -27.52 12.17
N PHE A 563 6.14 -27.17 12.58
CA PHE A 563 5.54 -25.88 12.28
C PHE A 563 6.38 -24.72 12.81
N PHE A 564 6.72 -24.77 14.11
CA PHE A 564 7.55 -23.73 14.72
C PHE A 564 8.92 -23.64 14.06
N LYS A 565 9.55 -24.81 13.81
CA LYS A 565 10.85 -24.88 13.13
C LYS A 565 10.79 -24.30 11.71
N ALA A 566 9.77 -24.62 10.92
CA ALA A 566 9.59 -24.09 9.57
C ALA A 566 9.32 -22.57 9.61
N ALA A 567 8.40 -22.12 10.48
CA ALA A 567 8.04 -20.71 10.63
C ALA A 567 9.22 -19.83 11.03
N THR A 568 10.15 -20.34 11.85
CA THR A 568 11.31 -19.59 12.34
C THR A 568 12.54 -19.70 11.44
N ARG A 569 12.55 -20.61 10.46
CA ARG A 569 13.69 -20.81 9.53
C ARG A 569 13.54 -20.04 8.22
N ASN A 570 12.32 -19.93 7.71
CA ASN A 570 12.06 -19.35 6.41
C ASN A 570 11.62 -17.87 6.56
N PRO A 571 12.45 -16.91 6.12
CA PRO A 571 12.10 -15.49 6.19
C PRO A 571 11.00 -15.07 5.21
N ASP A 572 10.65 -15.92 4.26
CA ASP A 572 9.65 -15.63 3.25
C ASP A 572 8.22 -15.95 3.68
N ILE A 573 8.05 -16.58 4.84
CA ILE A 573 6.73 -16.83 5.42
C ILE A 573 6.07 -15.52 5.83
N ASP A 574 4.94 -15.22 5.19
CA ASP A 574 4.13 -14.04 5.45
C ASP A 574 2.87 -14.33 6.26
N MET A 575 2.42 -15.58 6.30
CA MET A 575 1.18 -15.98 6.95
C MET A 575 1.24 -17.40 7.46
N LEU A 576 0.50 -17.64 8.54
CA LEU A 576 0.47 -18.90 9.26
C LEU A 576 -0.97 -19.41 9.38
N ILE A 577 -1.21 -20.67 8.96
CA ILE A 577 -2.48 -21.37 9.12
C ILE A 577 -2.27 -22.50 10.11
N VAL A 578 -2.91 -22.42 11.25
CA VAL A 578 -2.85 -23.44 12.31
C VAL A 578 -4.24 -24.07 12.43
N THR A 579 -4.33 -25.40 12.46
CA THR A 579 -5.59 -26.08 12.70
C THR A 579 -5.72 -26.49 14.16
N ASP A 580 -6.96 -26.57 14.65
CA ASP A 580 -7.26 -26.98 16.03
C ASP A 580 -6.90 -28.46 16.33
N THR A 581 -6.58 -29.22 15.27
CA THR A 581 -6.14 -30.61 15.37
C THR A 581 -4.64 -30.77 15.54
N LEU A 582 -3.85 -29.70 15.31
CA LEU A 582 -2.39 -29.77 15.37
C LEU A 582 -1.91 -30.00 16.80
N ASP A 583 -0.99 -30.96 16.97
CA ASP A 583 -0.44 -31.37 18.25
C ASP A 583 1.09 -31.32 18.30
N LYS A 584 1.68 -31.60 19.46
CA LYS A 584 3.15 -31.70 19.69
C LYS A 584 3.97 -30.45 19.34
N PRO A 585 3.76 -29.28 19.95
CA PRO A 585 2.74 -28.99 20.96
C PRO A 585 1.37 -28.71 20.34
N TYR A 586 0.32 -28.69 21.15
CA TYR A 586 -1.01 -28.35 20.69
C TYR A 586 -1.09 -26.87 20.26
N TYR A 587 -2.05 -26.54 19.40
CA TYR A 587 -2.15 -25.25 18.75
C TYR A 587 -2.06 -24.02 19.70
N GLY A 588 -2.62 -24.12 20.91
CA GLY A 588 -2.61 -22.99 21.85
C GLY A 588 -1.22 -22.67 22.38
N GLU A 589 -0.43 -23.69 22.73
CA GLU A 589 0.98 -23.53 23.14
C GLU A 589 1.84 -23.09 21.95
N LEU A 590 1.61 -23.68 20.76
CA LEU A 590 2.29 -23.28 19.53
C LEU A 590 2.10 -21.77 19.23
N ILE A 591 0.86 -21.27 19.31
CA ILE A 591 0.57 -19.85 19.09
C ILE A 591 1.32 -18.96 20.09
N GLN A 592 1.42 -19.37 21.36
CA GLN A 592 2.19 -18.64 22.36
C GLN A 592 3.69 -18.62 22.00
N GLN A 593 4.25 -19.75 21.59
CA GLN A 593 5.64 -19.83 21.13
C GLN A 593 5.89 -18.92 19.92
N LEU A 594 4.99 -18.94 18.92
CA LEU A 594 5.07 -18.07 17.74
C LEU A 594 5.00 -16.58 18.10
N ARG A 595 4.19 -16.20 19.09
CA ARG A 595 4.07 -14.79 19.54
C ARG A 595 5.25 -14.35 20.40
N SER A 596 6.00 -15.28 21.00
CA SER A 596 7.20 -14.99 21.79
C SER A 596 8.46 -14.84 20.91
N ASP A 597 8.51 -15.48 19.74
CA ASP A 597 9.67 -15.42 18.85
C ASP A 597 9.64 -14.16 17.99
N TRP A 598 10.76 -13.42 17.97
CA TRP A 598 10.88 -12.16 17.23
C TRP A 598 10.70 -12.31 15.71
N ARG A 599 10.89 -13.49 15.11
CA ARG A 599 10.72 -13.76 13.68
C ARG A 599 9.27 -13.93 13.28
N THR A 600 8.43 -14.41 14.20
CA THR A 600 7.04 -14.81 13.92
C THR A 600 5.98 -14.02 14.69
N ARG A 601 6.38 -13.25 15.72
CA ARG A 601 5.44 -12.55 16.63
C ARG A 601 4.42 -11.67 15.95
N ARG A 602 4.75 -11.11 14.78
CA ARG A 602 3.88 -10.19 14.02
C ARG A 602 3.29 -10.81 12.75
N LEU A 603 3.55 -12.08 12.47
CA LEU A 603 2.93 -12.75 11.34
C LEU A 603 1.44 -12.95 11.58
N PRO A 604 0.59 -12.74 10.57
CA PRO A 604 -0.82 -13.09 10.63
C PRO A 604 -0.99 -14.59 10.89
N ILE A 605 -1.83 -14.93 11.86
CA ILE A 605 -2.17 -16.31 12.18
C ILE A 605 -3.66 -16.49 11.96
N ALA A 606 -4.04 -17.47 11.14
CA ALA A 606 -5.40 -17.97 11.05
C ALA A 606 -5.49 -19.31 11.76
N LEU A 607 -6.37 -19.38 12.76
CA LEU A 607 -6.75 -20.63 13.41
C LEU A 607 -7.99 -21.19 12.73
N LEU A 608 -7.85 -22.36 12.07
CA LEU A 608 -8.97 -23.09 11.50
C LEU A 608 -9.60 -23.97 12.59
N TYR A 609 -10.88 -23.79 12.81
CA TYR A 609 -11.61 -24.42 13.91
C TYR A 609 -12.81 -25.23 13.43
N ARG A 610 -12.96 -26.47 13.92
CA ARG A 610 -14.07 -27.36 13.54
C ARG A 610 -15.32 -27.12 14.36
N ASP A 611 -15.17 -26.79 15.66
CA ASP A 611 -16.31 -26.58 16.55
C ASP A 611 -16.61 -25.07 16.74
N PRO A 612 -17.74 -24.56 16.21
CA PRO A 612 -18.12 -23.16 16.32
C PRO A 612 -18.25 -22.67 17.78
N ASN A 613 -18.60 -23.54 18.73
CA ASN A 613 -18.76 -23.17 20.13
C ASN A 613 -17.42 -22.93 20.82
N GLN A 614 -16.40 -23.73 20.44
CA GLN A 614 -15.06 -23.52 20.98
C GLN A 614 -14.37 -22.32 20.30
N SER A 615 -14.65 -22.05 19.02
CA SER A 615 -14.12 -20.87 18.32
C SER A 615 -14.44 -19.58 19.05
N ARG A 616 -15.65 -19.48 19.61
CA ARG A 616 -16.05 -18.32 20.42
C ARG A 616 -15.25 -18.18 21.71
N ARG A 617 -14.92 -19.30 22.38
CA ARG A 617 -14.09 -19.30 23.61
C ARG A 617 -12.65 -18.93 23.30
N VAL A 618 -12.09 -19.42 22.21
CA VAL A 618 -10.74 -19.08 21.74
C VAL A 618 -10.68 -17.60 21.38
N LYS A 619 -11.65 -17.08 20.66
CA LYS A 619 -11.72 -15.66 20.30
C LYS A 619 -11.78 -14.76 21.54
N ILE A 620 -12.58 -15.13 22.56
CA ILE A 620 -12.66 -14.40 23.83
C ILE A 620 -11.30 -14.47 24.59
N ARG A 621 -10.63 -15.63 24.60
CA ARG A 621 -9.38 -15.82 25.31
C ARG A 621 -8.17 -15.13 24.64
N MET A 622 -8.15 -15.14 23.30
CA MET A 622 -7.03 -14.58 22.53
C MET A 622 -7.17 -13.06 22.32
N GLY A 623 -8.32 -12.47 22.64
CA GLY A 623 -8.60 -11.05 22.49
C GLY A 623 -8.66 -10.63 21.02
N ASP A 624 -8.83 -9.33 20.79
CA ASP A 624 -8.79 -8.73 19.45
C ASP A 624 -7.34 -8.48 18.99
N TYR A 625 -6.53 -9.56 18.87
CA TYR A 625 -5.22 -9.42 18.27
C TYR A 625 -5.38 -9.03 16.77
N PRO A 626 -4.86 -7.88 16.33
CA PRO A 626 -5.12 -7.37 14.98
C PRO A 626 -4.59 -8.26 13.85
N ARG A 627 -3.75 -9.26 14.19
CA ARG A 627 -3.15 -10.22 13.25
C ARG A 627 -3.53 -11.66 13.56
N PHE A 628 -4.69 -11.87 14.17
CA PHE A 628 -5.20 -13.18 14.51
C PHE A 628 -6.65 -13.32 14.04
N ALA A 629 -6.92 -14.37 13.27
CA ALA A 629 -8.27 -14.69 12.84
C ALA A 629 -8.64 -16.11 13.25
N VAL A 630 -9.88 -16.28 13.71
CA VAL A 630 -10.49 -17.61 13.90
C VAL A 630 -11.46 -17.83 12.74
N ILE A 631 -11.17 -18.80 11.91
CA ILE A 631 -11.92 -19.10 10.69
C ILE A 631 -12.52 -20.49 10.84
N PRO A 632 -13.82 -20.70 10.54
CA PRO A 632 -14.39 -22.05 10.51
C PRO A 632 -13.62 -22.92 9.53
N PHE A 633 -13.36 -24.19 9.93
CA PHE A 633 -12.80 -25.18 9.01
C PHE A 633 -13.78 -25.38 7.87
N SER A 634 -13.34 -25.14 6.65
CA SER A 634 -14.15 -25.26 5.44
C SER A 634 -13.66 -26.39 4.57
N SER A 635 -14.57 -27.07 3.91
CA SER A 635 -14.24 -28.00 2.82
C SER A 635 -13.80 -27.29 1.53
N ASP A 636 -13.88 -25.95 1.51
CA ASP A 636 -13.40 -25.10 0.42
C ASP A 636 -12.08 -24.42 0.83
N PRO A 637 -10.92 -24.96 0.47
CA PRO A 637 -9.62 -24.41 0.82
C PRO A 637 -9.32 -23.07 0.14
N GLU A 638 -9.90 -22.80 -1.04
CA GLU A 638 -9.67 -21.54 -1.78
C GLU A 638 -10.32 -20.36 -1.07
N LEU A 639 -11.51 -20.56 -0.51
CA LEU A 639 -12.17 -19.56 0.31
C LEU A 639 -11.34 -19.21 1.54
N VAL A 640 -10.77 -20.22 2.21
CA VAL A 640 -9.88 -20.01 3.37
C VAL A 640 -8.60 -19.28 2.96
N ALA A 641 -7.96 -19.69 1.85
CA ALA A 641 -6.78 -19.05 1.32
C ALA A 641 -7.04 -17.57 1.00
N SER A 642 -8.16 -17.23 0.37
CA SER A 642 -8.54 -15.87 0.05
C SER A 642 -8.72 -14.98 1.30
N HIS A 643 -9.35 -15.53 2.35
CA HIS A 643 -9.52 -14.82 3.62
C HIS A 643 -8.18 -14.52 4.31
N ILE A 644 -7.25 -15.47 4.25
CA ILE A 644 -5.94 -15.34 4.90
C ILE A 644 -5.05 -14.35 4.14
N VAL A 645 -5.07 -14.40 2.81
CA VAL A 645 -4.36 -13.41 1.99
C VAL A 645 -4.86 -12.00 2.30
N ARG A 646 -6.19 -11.81 2.39
CA ARG A 646 -6.79 -10.54 2.81
C ARG A 646 -6.40 -10.13 4.23
N LEU A 647 -6.33 -11.07 5.18
CA LEU A 647 -5.87 -10.78 6.55
C LEU A 647 -4.43 -10.27 6.53
N ASN A 648 -3.55 -10.88 5.73
CA ASN A 648 -2.17 -10.44 5.59
C ASN A 648 -2.04 -9.04 4.95
N GLU A 649 -2.85 -8.75 3.93
CA GLU A 649 -2.88 -7.44 3.27
C GLU A 649 -3.32 -6.33 4.22
N ASN A 650 -4.30 -6.60 5.07
CA ASN A 650 -4.81 -5.63 6.05
C ASN A 650 -3.90 -5.49 7.28
N ALA A 651 -3.04 -6.47 7.56
CA ALA A 651 -2.21 -6.49 8.76
C ALA A 651 -0.93 -5.66 8.67
N LYS A 652 -0.55 -5.21 7.48
CA LYS A 652 0.74 -4.54 7.23
C LYS A 652 0.53 -3.24 6.46
N PRO A 653 1.29 -2.17 6.77
CA PRO A 653 1.24 -0.93 6.00
C PRO A 653 1.78 -1.10 4.59
N TRP A 654 2.68 -2.07 4.37
CA TRP A 654 3.28 -2.38 3.09
C TRP A 654 3.36 -3.88 2.84
N LYS A 655 3.08 -4.28 1.60
CA LYS A 655 3.28 -5.66 1.14
C LYS A 655 4.75 -5.86 0.77
N LEU A 656 5.37 -6.91 1.31
CA LEU A 656 6.77 -7.25 0.99
C LEU A 656 6.83 -7.86 -0.41
N SER A 657 7.44 -7.13 -1.35
CA SER A 657 7.61 -7.60 -2.73
C SER A 657 8.78 -8.58 -2.88
N ASN A 658 8.82 -9.35 -3.97
CA ASN A 658 9.96 -10.23 -4.28
C ASN A 658 11.26 -9.43 -4.43
N PHE A 659 11.16 -8.23 -5.01
CA PHE A 659 12.29 -7.30 -5.10
C PHE A 659 12.82 -6.88 -3.72
N ASP A 660 11.92 -6.54 -2.79
CA ASP A 660 12.33 -6.16 -1.43
C ASP A 660 12.94 -7.33 -0.67
N ARG A 661 12.39 -8.55 -0.82
CA ARG A 661 12.95 -9.77 -0.23
C ARG A 661 14.40 -9.96 -0.68
N ARG A 662 14.62 -9.90 -2.02
CA ARG A 662 15.97 -10.01 -2.58
C ARG A 662 16.90 -8.89 -2.11
N ARG A 663 16.42 -7.65 -2.05
CA ARG A 663 17.19 -6.51 -1.53
C ARG A 663 17.59 -6.71 -0.07
N HIS A 664 16.67 -7.21 0.76
CA HIS A 664 16.96 -7.50 2.17
C HIS A 664 17.97 -8.63 2.31
N ALA A 665 17.82 -9.69 1.54
CA ALA A 665 18.77 -10.81 1.54
C ALA A 665 20.14 -10.36 1.06
N SER A 666 20.25 -9.66 -0.08
CA SER A 666 21.52 -9.16 -0.61
C SER A 666 22.20 -8.20 0.38
N GLY A 667 21.44 -7.27 0.99
CA GLY A 667 21.97 -6.35 1.98
C GLY A 667 22.49 -7.06 3.24
N ALA A 668 21.82 -8.13 3.64
CA ALA A 668 22.25 -8.97 4.76
C ALA A 668 23.54 -9.74 4.42
N VAL A 669 23.61 -10.37 3.25
CA VAL A 669 24.80 -11.11 2.79
C VAL A 669 26.01 -10.18 2.64
N SER A 670 25.82 -8.99 2.04
CA SER A 670 26.90 -8.00 1.91
C SER A 670 27.43 -7.53 3.26
N TRP A 671 26.56 -7.35 4.26
CA TRP A 671 26.98 -7.00 5.61
C TRP A 671 27.72 -8.15 6.28
N LEU A 672 27.26 -9.41 6.15
CA LEU A 672 27.94 -10.58 6.66
C LEU A 672 29.31 -10.75 6.03
N ALA A 673 29.47 -10.50 4.73
CA ALA A 673 30.74 -10.50 4.04
C ALA A 673 31.69 -9.43 4.61
N LYS A 674 31.20 -8.20 4.82
CA LYS A 674 31.96 -7.11 5.46
C LYS A 674 32.51 -7.52 6.83
N ILE A 675 31.66 -7.99 7.74
CA ILE A 675 32.10 -8.34 9.10
C ILE A 675 32.94 -9.62 9.17
N SER A 676 32.89 -10.47 8.14
CA SER A 676 33.78 -11.65 8.03
C SER A 676 35.18 -11.29 7.58
N SER A 677 35.38 -10.19 6.85
CA SER A 677 36.67 -9.83 6.24
C SER A 677 37.69 -9.27 7.24
N ASP A 678 37.23 -8.68 8.34
CA ASP A 678 38.10 -8.16 9.40
C ASP A 678 37.70 -8.77 10.76
N ARG A 679 38.21 -9.95 11.01
CA ARG A 679 37.89 -10.72 12.23
C ARG A 679 38.45 -10.10 13.51
N ASP A 680 39.49 -9.31 13.45
CA ASP A 680 40.07 -8.66 14.61
C ASP A 680 39.14 -7.56 15.14
N VAL A 681 38.54 -6.80 14.23
CA VAL A 681 37.59 -5.73 14.56
C VAL A 681 36.21 -6.28 14.93
N TYR A 682 35.70 -7.29 14.19
CA TYR A 682 34.29 -7.76 14.29
C TYR A 682 34.14 -9.12 14.98
N SER A 683 35.19 -9.59 15.74
CA SER A 683 35.14 -10.88 16.43
C SER A 683 33.94 -11.06 17.38
N PHE A 684 33.44 -9.98 17.96
CA PHE A 684 32.30 -9.97 18.86
C PHE A 684 30.97 -10.42 18.24
N TYR A 685 30.87 -10.39 16.91
CA TYR A 685 29.66 -10.87 16.19
C TYR A 685 29.56 -12.40 16.11
N ASN A 686 30.62 -13.14 16.39
CA ASN A 686 30.65 -14.60 16.49
C ASN A 686 29.97 -15.35 15.33
N LEU A 687 30.40 -15.08 14.09
CA LEU A 687 29.84 -15.71 12.89
C LEU A 687 30.00 -17.24 12.88
N GLY A 688 30.98 -17.78 13.61
CA GLY A 688 31.25 -19.22 13.70
C GLY A 688 30.06 -20.05 14.18
N SER A 689 29.23 -19.49 15.06
CA SER A 689 28.01 -20.15 15.55
C SER A 689 26.94 -20.37 14.46
N GLU A 690 26.98 -19.61 13.37
CA GLU A 690 25.99 -19.63 12.27
C GLU A 690 26.51 -20.32 11.00
N GLN A 691 27.70 -20.92 11.02
CA GLN A 691 28.39 -21.44 9.85
C GLN A 691 27.57 -22.42 9.00
N GLU A 692 26.73 -23.28 9.61
CA GLU A 692 25.87 -24.22 8.88
C GLU A 692 24.82 -23.51 8.02
N LYS A 693 24.28 -22.38 8.52
CA LYS A 693 23.32 -21.57 7.78
C LYS A 693 24.03 -20.76 6.70
N LEU A 694 25.22 -20.25 6.99
CA LEU A 694 26.06 -19.53 6.02
C LEU A 694 26.48 -20.44 4.86
N ALA A 695 26.81 -21.70 5.13
CA ALA A 695 27.12 -22.67 4.08
C ALA A 695 25.97 -22.92 3.12
N ARG A 696 24.71 -22.85 3.58
CA ARG A 696 23.54 -22.98 2.68
C ARG A 696 23.44 -21.86 1.67
N LEU A 697 24.02 -20.69 1.91
CA LEU A 697 24.02 -19.57 0.98
C LEU A 697 24.76 -19.90 -0.33
N LEU A 698 25.71 -20.86 -0.29
CA LEU A 698 26.36 -21.37 -1.51
C LEU A 698 25.35 -21.87 -2.54
N TYR A 699 24.22 -22.43 -2.07
CA TYR A 699 23.19 -23.03 -2.92
C TYR A 699 22.06 -22.05 -3.30
N ILE A 700 22.13 -20.78 -2.84
CA ILE A 700 21.14 -19.75 -3.22
C ILE A 700 21.67 -18.98 -4.42
N PRO A 701 20.97 -18.97 -5.57
CA PRO A 701 21.43 -18.32 -6.78
C PRO A 701 21.83 -16.85 -6.57
N GLY A 702 23.06 -16.51 -6.96
CA GLY A 702 23.63 -15.16 -6.87
C GLY A 702 24.22 -14.80 -5.50
N PHE A 703 24.34 -15.74 -4.55
CA PHE A 703 25.03 -15.54 -3.27
C PHE A 703 26.25 -16.43 -3.07
N SER A 704 26.52 -17.38 -3.95
CA SER A 704 27.62 -18.32 -3.84
C SER A 704 28.99 -17.64 -3.70
N ALA A 705 29.26 -16.56 -4.44
CA ALA A 705 30.52 -15.81 -4.35
C ALA A 705 30.70 -15.13 -2.99
N ASP A 706 29.70 -14.42 -2.48
CA ASP A 706 29.75 -13.77 -1.18
C ASP A 706 29.79 -14.83 -0.06
N ALA A 707 29.01 -15.90 -0.17
CA ALA A 707 29.00 -17.01 0.76
C ALA A 707 30.36 -17.71 0.85
N SER A 708 31.02 -17.94 -0.30
CA SER A 708 32.35 -18.53 -0.34
C SER A 708 33.39 -17.65 0.35
N LEU A 709 33.30 -16.33 0.17
CA LEU A 709 34.18 -15.38 0.86
C LEU A 709 33.98 -15.42 2.39
N ILE A 710 32.71 -15.41 2.83
CA ILE A 710 32.36 -15.52 4.27
C ILE A 710 32.95 -16.82 4.86
N LEU A 711 32.75 -17.95 4.20
CA LEU A 711 33.25 -19.25 4.65
C LEU A 711 34.77 -19.34 4.64
N ALA A 712 35.40 -18.75 3.62
CA ALA A 712 36.86 -18.69 3.54
C ALA A 712 37.44 -17.90 4.73
N ASN A 713 36.83 -16.77 5.06
CA ASN A 713 37.24 -15.94 6.19
C ASN A 713 36.98 -16.62 7.54
N LEU A 714 35.97 -17.49 7.65
CA LEU A 714 35.74 -18.29 8.86
C LEU A 714 36.87 -19.29 9.11
N GLY A 715 37.44 -19.85 8.05
CA GLY A 715 38.63 -20.72 8.13
C GLY A 715 38.45 -21.93 9.05
N THR A 716 37.28 -22.56 9.05
CA THR A 716 36.98 -23.75 9.86
C THR A 716 36.95 -25.02 9.01
N PRO A 717 37.14 -26.21 9.62
CA PRO A 717 37.06 -27.49 8.90
C PRO A 717 35.73 -27.66 8.16
N THR A 718 34.63 -27.27 8.79
CA THR A 718 33.30 -27.33 8.18
C THR A 718 33.18 -26.38 7.00
N ALA A 719 33.68 -25.14 7.11
CA ALA A 719 33.65 -24.16 6.02
C ALA A 719 34.47 -24.66 4.81
N GLN A 720 35.69 -25.17 4.99
CA GLN A 720 36.51 -25.71 3.92
C GLN A 720 35.82 -26.92 3.26
N ARG A 721 35.24 -27.83 4.04
CA ARG A 721 34.52 -28.98 3.51
C ARG A 721 33.33 -28.54 2.61
N GLU A 722 32.53 -27.56 3.06
CA GLU A 722 31.35 -27.08 2.30
C GLU A 722 31.79 -26.36 1.02
N LEU A 723 32.88 -25.57 1.05
CA LEU A 723 33.43 -24.94 -0.18
C LEU A 723 33.84 -26.00 -1.21
N VAL A 724 34.59 -27.01 -0.78
CA VAL A 724 35.08 -28.08 -1.67
C VAL A 724 33.93 -28.95 -2.16
N ASN A 725 32.97 -29.29 -1.30
CA ASN A 725 31.78 -30.05 -1.69
C ASN A 725 30.94 -29.30 -2.71
N PHE A 726 30.68 -28.02 -2.52
CA PHE A 726 29.93 -27.21 -3.48
C PHE A 726 30.64 -27.14 -4.82
N ALA A 727 31.94 -26.76 -4.85
CA ALA A 727 32.70 -26.64 -6.08
C ALA A 727 32.81 -27.98 -6.85
N SER A 728 32.91 -29.11 -6.10
CA SER A 728 33.09 -30.44 -6.71
C SER A 728 31.80 -31.21 -7.02
N GLN A 729 30.60 -30.70 -6.64
CA GLN A 729 29.32 -31.37 -6.89
C GLN A 729 28.35 -30.55 -7.75
N SER A 730 28.57 -29.25 -7.95
CA SER A 730 27.65 -28.36 -8.61
C SER A 730 27.94 -28.09 -10.09
N GLY A 731 28.93 -28.80 -10.69
CA GLY A 731 29.42 -28.56 -12.06
C GLY A 731 28.40 -28.69 -13.17
N SER A 732 27.26 -29.35 -12.93
CA SER A 732 26.13 -29.42 -13.88
C SER A 732 25.05 -28.34 -13.71
N PHE A 733 25.11 -27.55 -12.66
CA PHE A 733 24.06 -26.60 -12.31
C PHE A 733 24.55 -25.17 -12.11
N VAL A 734 25.86 -24.95 -12.00
CA VAL A 734 26.49 -23.66 -11.70
C VAL A 734 27.51 -23.34 -12.78
N GLU A 735 27.63 -22.08 -13.20
CA GLU A 735 28.60 -21.63 -14.17
C GLU A 735 30.04 -21.79 -13.65
N ASN A 736 30.96 -22.18 -14.57
CA ASN A 736 32.35 -22.45 -14.19
C ASN A 736 33.07 -21.25 -13.56
N ASP A 737 32.76 -20.02 -13.99
CA ASP A 737 33.29 -18.79 -13.42
C ASP A 737 32.87 -18.59 -11.97
N GLU A 738 31.67 -19.01 -11.63
CA GLU A 738 31.16 -18.96 -10.26
C GLU A 738 31.83 -20.05 -9.40
N LEU A 739 32.01 -21.26 -9.95
CA LEU A 739 32.74 -22.33 -9.29
C LEU A 739 34.21 -21.96 -9.04
N GLN A 740 34.85 -21.27 -9.99
CA GLN A 740 36.24 -20.82 -9.85
C GLN A 740 36.38 -19.84 -8.67
N LYS A 741 35.42 -18.90 -8.48
CA LYS A 741 35.42 -18.01 -7.30
C LYS A 741 35.33 -18.78 -5.99
N VAL A 742 34.59 -19.88 -5.95
CA VAL A 742 34.52 -20.74 -4.76
C VAL A 742 35.84 -21.47 -4.52
N VAL A 743 36.51 -21.94 -5.58
CA VAL A 743 37.86 -22.54 -5.46
C VAL A 743 38.89 -21.52 -5.00
N ASP A 744 38.83 -20.29 -5.52
CA ASP A 744 39.71 -19.19 -5.07
C ASP A 744 39.50 -18.86 -3.61
N ALA A 745 38.25 -18.84 -3.14
CA ALA A 745 37.90 -18.67 -1.73
C ALA A 745 38.44 -19.83 -0.87
N PHE A 746 38.36 -21.08 -1.36
CA PHE A 746 38.96 -22.22 -0.69
C PHE A 746 40.49 -22.06 -0.60
N ALA A 747 41.14 -21.62 -1.68
CA ALA A 747 42.60 -21.36 -1.70
C ALA A 747 42.97 -20.28 -0.67
N GLN A 748 42.18 -19.20 -0.55
CA GLN A 748 42.34 -18.17 0.48
C GLN A 748 42.24 -18.78 1.87
N SER A 749 41.24 -19.61 2.13
CA SER A 749 41.05 -20.28 3.42
C SER A 749 42.25 -21.18 3.78
N VAL A 750 42.74 -21.95 2.81
CA VAL A 750 43.93 -22.82 3.01
C VAL A 750 45.18 -21.99 3.25
N LYS A 751 45.34 -20.87 2.55
CA LYS A 751 46.48 -19.95 2.77
C LYS A 751 46.48 -19.38 4.20
N THR A 752 45.31 -19.03 4.74
CA THR A 752 45.18 -18.39 6.04
C THR A 752 45.19 -19.41 7.20
N SER A 753 44.46 -20.52 7.08
CA SER A 753 44.19 -21.45 8.20
C SER A 753 44.84 -22.84 7.98
N GLY A 754 45.55 -23.07 6.88
CA GLY A 754 46.05 -24.40 6.53
C GLY A 754 44.97 -25.30 5.93
N THR A 755 45.34 -26.48 5.46
CA THR A 755 44.40 -27.50 4.99
C THR A 755 43.73 -28.21 6.17
N LEU A 756 42.46 -27.98 6.39
CA LEU A 756 41.69 -28.53 7.52
C LEU A 756 40.77 -29.70 7.10
N LEU A 757 40.90 -30.15 5.83
CA LEU A 757 40.18 -31.33 5.34
C LEU A 757 40.77 -32.61 5.90
N THR A 758 39.92 -33.56 6.23
CA THR A 758 40.35 -34.91 6.67
C THR A 758 40.93 -35.68 5.51
N THR A 759 41.78 -36.69 5.78
CA THR A 759 42.35 -37.58 4.78
C THR A 759 41.27 -38.25 3.91
N LYS A 760 40.14 -38.57 4.50
CA LYS A 760 39.00 -39.14 3.77
C LYS A 760 38.42 -38.15 2.78
N GLU A 761 38.21 -36.91 3.17
CA GLU A 761 37.67 -35.84 2.31
C GLU A 761 38.65 -35.50 1.18
N ILE A 762 39.95 -35.46 1.48
CA ILE A 762 40.98 -35.28 0.45
C ILE A 762 40.95 -36.44 -0.56
N ARG A 763 40.91 -37.71 -0.11
CA ARG A 763 40.83 -38.87 -0.99
C ARG A 763 39.60 -38.79 -1.91
N GLN A 764 38.45 -38.37 -1.38
CA GLN A 764 37.24 -38.17 -2.16
C GLN A 764 37.42 -37.18 -3.31
N GLN A 765 38.24 -36.14 -3.17
CA GLN A 765 38.50 -35.20 -4.26
C GLN A 765 39.36 -35.84 -5.36
N TYR A 766 40.36 -36.65 -5.00
CA TYR A 766 41.12 -37.42 -6.00
C TYR A 766 40.23 -38.42 -6.76
N ASP A 767 39.34 -39.15 -6.03
CA ASP A 767 38.40 -40.08 -6.64
C ASP A 767 37.46 -39.39 -7.63
N ARG A 768 36.94 -38.19 -7.27
CA ARG A 768 36.10 -37.38 -8.18
C ARG A 768 36.86 -36.90 -9.42
N TYR A 769 38.06 -36.40 -9.25
CA TYR A 769 38.89 -35.97 -10.38
C TYR A 769 39.16 -37.14 -11.33
N ASN A 770 39.51 -38.30 -10.79
CA ASN A 770 39.78 -39.50 -11.59
C ASN A 770 38.51 -40.00 -12.30
N ALA A 771 37.34 -39.88 -11.67
CA ALA A 771 36.06 -40.27 -12.28
C ALA A 771 35.57 -39.27 -13.34
N SER A 772 36.09 -38.03 -13.36
CA SER A 772 35.64 -36.95 -14.27
C SER A 772 36.19 -37.02 -15.70
N GLN A 773 36.73 -38.18 -16.15
CA GLN A 773 37.35 -38.32 -17.50
C GLN A 773 36.35 -38.05 -18.63
N ASN A 774 35.08 -38.32 -18.39
CA ASN A 774 33.99 -38.12 -19.39
C ASN A 774 33.23 -36.80 -19.19
N GLU A 775 33.62 -35.99 -18.23
CA GLU A 775 33.00 -34.68 -17.94
C GLU A 775 33.59 -33.57 -18.85
N THR A 776 32.94 -32.37 -18.80
CA THR A 776 33.45 -31.24 -19.57
C THR A 776 34.86 -30.83 -19.14
N LYS A 777 35.69 -30.39 -20.10
CA LYS A 777 37.07 -29.94 -19.81
C LYS A 777 37.11 -28.88 -18.73
N ALA A 778 36.19 -27.89 -18.78
CA ALA A 778 36.11 -26.79 -17.84
C ALA A 778 35.79 -27.28 -16.40
N TYR A 779 34.87 -28.24 -16.22
CA TYR A 779 34.58 -28.80 -14.91
C TYR A 779 35.76 -29.61 -14.38
N ARG A 780 36.45 -30.33 -15.22
CA ARG A 780 37.66 -31.07 -14.84
C ARG A 780 38.79 -30.13 -14.42
N GLU A 781 38.92 -28.94 -15.03
CA GLU A 781 39.84 -27.89 -14.63
C GLU A 781 39.52 -27.37 -13.21
N ILE A 782 38.24 -27.20 -12.87
CA ILE A 782 37.79 -26.85 -11.51
C ILE A 782 38.22 -27.91 -10.48
N LEU A 783 37.99 -29.20 -10.77
CA LEU A 783 38.43 -30.30 -9.89
C LEU A 783 39.95 -30.36 -9.75
N GLY A 784 40.67 -30.11 -10.83
CA GLY A 784 42.16 -30.01 -10.81
C GLY A 784 42.64 -28.85 -9.97
N SER A 785 41.98 -27.69 -10.05
CA SER A 785 42.29 -26.52 -9.23
C SER A 785 42.08 -26.78 -7.73
N ILE A 786 41.04 -27.53 -7.33
CA ILE A 786 40.86 -27.95 -5.93
C ILE A 786 42.05 -28.82 -5.45
N LEU A 787 42.49 -29.78 -6.26
CA LEU A 787 43.63 -30.64 -5.93
C LEU A 787 44.92 -29.84 -5.83
N ASN A 788 45.20 -28.91 -6.76
CA ASN A 788 46.34 -28.03 -6.72
C ASN A 788 46.38 -27.22 -5.40
N VAL A 789 45.24 -26.73 -4.90
CA VAL A 789 45.16 -26.03 -3.62
C VAL A 789 45.48 -26.96 -2.45
N ILE A 790 45.02 -28.21 -2.46
CA ILE A 790 45.26 -29.21 -1.42
C ILE A 790 46.76 -29.58 -1.39
N GLU A 791 47.38 -29.68 -2.57
CA GLU A 791 48.81 -30.10 -2.72
C GLU A 791 49.77 -28.97 -2.44
N SER A 792 49.42 -27.71 -2.75
CA SER A 792 50.31 -26.54 -2.64
C SER A 792 50.94 -26.32 -1.27
N LYS A 793 50.38 -26.90 -0.19
CA LYS A 793 50.91 -26.83 1.18
C LYS A 793 51.53 -28.14 1.70
N ARG A 794 51.50 -29.24 0.93
CA ARG A 794 52.25 -30.44 1.28
C ARG A 794 53.73 -30.25 1.00
N ASP A 795 54.10 -29.48 -0.02
CA ASP A 795 55.48 -29.20 -0.38
C ASP A 795 56.17 -28.20 0.56
N GLY A 796 55.44 -27.43 1.38
CA GLY A 796 55.97 -26.49 2.36
C GLY A 796 56.39 -27.13 3.70
N ASN A 797 55.96 -28.34 4.02
CA ASN A 797 56.30 -29.02 5.28
C ASN A 797 57.37 -30.15 5.09
N GLY A 798 57.97 -30.25 3.89
CA GLY A 798 58.97 -31.29 3.62
C GLY A 798 60.42 -30.83 3.64
N SER A 799 60.69 -29.61 4.09
CA SER A 799 62.04 -29.08 4.22
C SER A 799 62.28 -28.42 5.59
N GLU A 800 62.27 -29.20 6.65
CA GLU A 800 63.05 -29.02 7.87
C GLU A 800 63.52 -30.37 8.39
#